data_13bb87153dcfb119b6ec98c7fe7a8c72
#
_entry.id   13bb87153dcfb119b6ec98c7fe7a8c72
#
_cell.length_a   1.000
_cell.length_b   1.000
_cell.length_c   1.000
_cell.angle_alpha   90.00
_cell.angle_beta   90.00
_cell.angle_gamma   90.00
#
_symmetry.space_group_name_H-M   'P 1'
#
loop_
_entity.id
_entity.type
_entity.pdbx_description
1 polymer ?
#
loop_
_entity_poly.entity_id
_entity_poly.type
_entity_poly.pdbx_seq_one_letter_code
_entity_poly.pdbx_strand_id
1 'polypeptide(L)'
;MLLLFFAQNVSLQPPPQQLIVQNKTIDLPAVYQLNGGEEANPHAVKVLKELLSGKQNSKKGMLISIGEKGDKSVRKYSRQIPDHEEGYYLSVNEKEIVLAGNDERGTYYALQTFAQLLKDGKLPEVEIKDYPSVRYRGVVEGFYGTPWSHQARLSQLKFYGKNKMNTYIYGPKDDPYHSAPNWRLPYPDKEAAQLQELVAVANENEVDFVWAIHPGQDIKWNQEDRDLLLAKFEKMYQLGVRSFAVFFDDISGEGTNPQKQAELLNYIDEKFVQVKPDINQLVMCPTEYNKSWSNPNGNYLTTLGDKLNPSIQIMWTGDRVISDITRDGISWINERIKRPAYIWWNFPVSDYVRDHLLLGPVYGNDTTIAKEMSGFVTNPMEHAESSKIAIYSVASYAWNPTKYDTWQTWKDAIRTILPSAAEELECFAMHNSDLGPNGHGYRREESMDIQPAAERFLKAFKEGNNYDKADFETLQYTFERMKESADILLMNTENKPLIAEITPWVHQFKLTAEMGEEVLKMVEGRNESYFLRKYNHVKALQQQMFYIDQMSNQNPYQPGVKTATRVIKPLIDQTFATVVKFFNQKFNAHLDATTDYMPHKMISNVEQIKNLPLQVKANRVLISPANEVVKWGSRKQC
;
A
#
# COMPACT_ATOMS: atom_id res chain seq x y z
N MET A 1 -15.90 -7.04 46.29
CA MET A 1 -16.15 -7.54 44.94
C MET A 1 -16.02 -6.34 44.01
N LEU A 2 -14.80 -6.13 43.46
CA LEU A 2 -14.53 -5.04 42.53
C LEU A 2 -15.09 -5.50 41.16
N LEU A 3 -16.18 -4.94 40.71
CA LEU A 3 -16.66 -5.06 39.35
C LEU A 3 -15.68 -4.28 38.45
N LEU A 4 -14.76 -4.99 37.82
CA LEU A 4 -13.98 -4.47 36.71
C LEU A 4 -14.96 -4.25 35.53
N PHE A 5 -15.38 -3.00 35.36
CA PHE A 5 -16.07 -2.57 34.14
C PHE A 5 -15.07 -2.63 32.99
N PHE A 6 -15.14 -3.68 32.19
CA PHE A 6 -14.49 -3.67 30.88
C PHE A 6 -15.26 -2.70 29.99
N ALA A 7 -14.72 -1.50 29.80
CA ALA A 7 -15.20 -0.63 28.73
C ALA A 7 -15.07 -1.40 27.41
N GLN A 8 -16.16 -1.53 26.67
CA GLN A 8 -16.11 -2.13 25.33
C GLN A 8 -15.15 -1.28 24.48
N ASN A 9 -14.01 -1.86 24.09
CA ASN A 9 -13.08 -1.21 23.18
C ASN A 9 -13.69 -1.22 21.76
N VAL A 10 -14.34 -0.13 21.38
CA VAL A 10 -14.82 0.10 20.03
C VAL A 10 -13.65 0.67 19.22
N SER A 11 -13.02 -0.17 18.39
CA SER A 11 -12.01 0.26 17.44
C SER A 11 -12.66 0.51 16.09
N LEU A 12 -12.51 1.72 15.56
CA LEU A 12 -13.02 2.14 14.26
C LEU A 12 -11.86 2.68 13.41
N GLN A 13 -11.86 2.32 12.14
CA GLN A 13 -10.89 2.82 11.17
C GLN A 13 -11.61 3.32 9.90
N PRO A 14 -11.28 4.52 9.47
CA PRO A 14 -10.46 5.56 10.11
C PRO A 14 -11.01 5.99 11.48
N PRO A 15 -10.12 6.46 12.40
CA PRO A 15 -10.54 6.87 13.74
C PRO A 15 -11.39 8.15 13.68
N PRO A 16 -12.60 8.17 14.28
CA PRO A 16 -13.49 9.31 14.18
C PRO A 16 -13.00 10.52 14.99
N GLN A 17 -13.44 11.73 14.58
CA GLN A 17 -13.13 12.98 15.28
C GLN A 17 -13.65 12.97 16.73
N GLN A 18 -14.87 12.50 16.92
CA GLN A 18 -15.49 12.35 18.26
C GLN A 18 -16.21 11.00 18.34
N LEU A 19 -15.94 10.25 19.39
CA LEU A 19 -16.60 8.98 19.69
C LEU A 19 -16.95 8.93 21.18
N ILE A 20 -18.23 8.74 21.48
CA ILE A 20 -18.73 8.48 22.83
C ILE A 20 -19.32 7.08 22.80
N VAL A 21 -18.81 6.19 23.65
CA VAL A 21 -19.29 4.81 23.79
C VAL A 21 -19.99 4.68 25.14
N GLN A 22 -21.21 4.16 25.15
CA GLN A 22 -21.93 3.79 26.36
C GLN A 22 -21.65 2.31 26.69
N ASN A 23 -21.70 1.96 27.99
CA ASN A 23 -21.52 0.59 28.45
C ASN A 23 -22.75 -0.31 28.15
N LYS A 24 -23.31 -0.20 26.98
CA LYS A 24 -24.48 -0.93 26.51
C LYS A 24 -24.29 -1.44 25.09
N THR A 25 -24.88 -2.59 24.84
CA THR A 25 -24.95 -3.21 23.51
C THR A 25 -26.41 -3.52 23.23
N ILE A 26 -26.87 -3.24 22.02
CA ILE A 26 -28.18 -3.60 21.54
C ILE A 26 -28.08 -4.64 20.43
N ASP A 27 -29.07 -5.48 20.30
CA ASP A 27 -29.17 -6.40 19.16
C ASP A 27 -29.64 -5.64 17.92
N LEU A 28 -29.13 -5.97 16.74
CA LEU A 28 -29.63 -5.46 15.48
C LEU A 28 -31.12 -5.80 15.36
N PRO A 29 -32.01 -4.81 15.18
CA PRO A 29 -33.45 -5.02 15.27
C PRO A 29 -33.94 -6.03 14.22
N ALA A 30 -34.73 -7.02 14.63
CA ALA A 30 -35.40 -7.95 13.70
C ALA A 30 -36.48 -7.25 12.87
N VAL A 31 -37.08 -6.21 13.45
CA VAL A 31 -38.08 -5.35 12.81
C VAL A 31 -37.65 -3.90 12.95
N TYR A 32 -37.56 -3.18 11.85
CA TYR A 32 -37.16 -1.78 11.80
C TYR A 32 -38.17 -0.92 11.02
N GLN A 33 -38.15 0.37 11.25
CA GLN A 33 -38.86 1.37 10.47
C GLN A 33 -37.83 2.30 9.83
N LEU A 34 -37.69 2.25 8.49
CA LEU A 34 -36.81 3.14 7.76
C LEU A 34 -37.50 4.49 7.50
N ASN A 35 -36.82 5.57 7.88
CA ASN A 35 -37.23 6.94 7.69
C ASN A 35 -36.17 7.70 6.86
N GLY A 36 -36.52 8.23 5.69
CA GLY A 36 -35.63 8.96 4.79
C GLY A 36 -35.01 8.12 3.67
N GLY A 37 -35.31 6.83 3.58
CA GLY A 37 -34.68 5.93 2.60
C GLY A 37 -35.02 6.19 1.12
N GLU A 38 -35.93 7.11 0.82
CA GLU A 38 -36.26 7.51 -0.56
C GLU A 38 -35.56 8.82 -0.96
N GLU A 39 -35.17 9.66 0.02
CA GLU A 39 -34.55 10.96 -0.17
C GLU A 39 -33.02 10.91 -0.02
N ALA A 40 -32.50 9.97 0.79
CA ALA A 40 -31.08 9.84 1.12
C ALA A 40 -30.25 9.24 -0.03
N ASN A 41 -28.92 9.44 0.03
CA ASN A 41 -27.97 8.87 -0.91
C ASN A 41 -28.27 7.39 -1.24
N PRO A 42 -28.51 7.04 -2.52
CA PRO A 42 -28.95 5.70 -2.91
C PRO A 42 -27.91 4.62 -2.62
N HIS A 43 -26.61 4.95 -2.67
CA HIS A 43 -25.52 4.01 -2.38
C HIS A 43 -25.47 3.70 -0.88
N ALA A 44 -25.66 4.71 -0.02
CA ALA A 44 -25.82 4.53 1.42
C ALA A 44 -27.02 3.64 1.75
N VAL A 45 -28.17 3.92 1.15
CA VAL A 45 -29.39 3.12 1.33
C VAL A 45 -29.22 1.68 0.87
N LYS A 46 -28.47 1.44 -0.23
CA LYS A 46 -28.11 0.10 -0.71
C LYS A 46 -27.32 -0.65 0.36
N VAL A 47 -26.25 -0.05 0.89
CA VAL A 47 -25.42 -0.65 1.96
C VAL A 47 -26.28 -0.94 3.21
N LEU A 48 -27.12 -0.02 3.63
CA LEU A 48 -28.03 -0.22 4.77
C LEU A 48 -28.96 -1.42 4.56
N LYS A 49 -29.58 -1.53 3.38
CA LYS A 49 -30.47 -2.66 3.05
C LYS A 49 -29.74 -4.01 3.04
N GLU A 50 -28.49 -4.04 2.59
CA GLU A 50 -27.64 -5.24 2.64
C GLU A 50 -27.36 -5.66 4.09
N LEU A 51 -27.00 -4.72 4.97
CA LEU A 51 -26.77 -4.97 6.40
C LEU A 51 -28.03 -5.41 7.13
N LEU A 52 -29.20 -4.94 6.71
CA LEU A 52 -30.51 -5.29 7.25
C LEU A 52 -31.16 -6.48 6.50
N SER A 53 -30.43 -7.18 5.65
CA SER A 53 -30.95 -8.34 4.91
C SER A 53 -31.55 -9.38 5.85
N GLY A 54 -32.74 -9.90 5.50
CA GLY A 54 -33.49 -10.82 6.35
C GLY A 54 -34.24 -10.18 7.53
N LYS A 55 -34.17 -8.83 7.69
CA LYS A 55 -34.95 -8.08 8.68
C LYS A 55 -36.24 -7.52 8.04
N GLN A 56 -37.25 -7.30 8.87
CA GLN A 56 -38.57 -6.83 8.41
C GLN A 56 -38.71 -5.31 8.57
N ASN A 57 -38.98 -4.59 7.47
CA ASN A 57 -39.36 -3.18 7.54
C ASN A 57 -40.83 -3.02 7.92
N SER A 58 -41.13 -2.36 9.03
CA SER A 58 -42.49 -2.17 9.55
C SER A 58 -42.58 -0.94 10.44
N LYS A 59 -43.70 -0.25 10.40
CA LYS A 59 -43.98 0.95 11.24
C LYS A 59 -43.90 0.68 12.76
N LYS A 60 -43.85 -0.57 13.20
CA LYS A 60 -43.74 -0.95 14.61
C LYS A 60 -42.30 -1.32 15.03
N GLY A 61 -41.34 -1.24 14.10
CA GLY A 61 -39.94 -1.58 14.37
C GLY A 61 -39.15 -0.44 14.99
N MET A 62 -37.90 -0.73 15.33
CA MET A 62 -36.94 0.30 15.75
C MET A 62 -36.77 1.33 14.63
N LEU A 63 -36.78 2.61 14.99
CA LEU A 63 -36.62 3.70 14.02
C LEU A 63 -35.16 3.76 13.53
N ILE A 64 -34.96 3.75 12.23
CA ILE A 64 -33.68 4.03 11.57
C ILE A 64 -33.89 5.25 10.69
N SER A 65 -33.29 6.38 11.08
CA SER A 65 -33.34 7.63 10.34
C SER A 65 -32.07 7.80 9.53
N ILE A 66 -32.22 8.00 8.22
CA ILE A 66 -31.12 8.22 7.28
C ILE A 66 -31.42 9.44 6.41
N GLY A 67 -30.40 10.24 6.07
CA GLY A 67 -30.55 11.40 5.17
C GLY A 67 -29.41 12.39 5.31
N GLU A 68 -29.51 13.47 4.51
CA GLU A 68 -28.58 14.59 4.46
C GLU A 68 -29.11 15.77 5.29
N LYS A 69 -28.21 16.67 5.67
CA LYS A 69 -28.55 17.89 6.42
C LYS A 69 -29.57 18.72 5.66
N GLY A 70 -30.73 18.88 6.27
CA GLY A 70 -31.90 19.56 5.67
C GLY A 70 -33.10 18.64 5.44
N ASP A 71 -32.86 17.34 5.28
CA ASP A 71 -33.93 16.36 5.08
C ASP A 71 -34.84 16.24 6.30
N LYS A 72 -36.13 15.97 6.04
CA LYS A 72 -37.13 15.83 7.10
C LYS A 72 -36.79 14.71 8.08
N SER A 73 -36.21 13.60 7.59
CA SER A 73 -35.86 12.40 8.35
C SER A 73 -34.86 12.68 9.45
N VAL A 74 -33.89 13.58 9.21
CA VAL A 74 -32.77 13.88 10.11
C VAL A 74 -32.74 15.32 10.64
N ARG A 75 -33.77 16.13 10.32
CA ARG A 75 -33.83 17.57 10.67
C ARG A 75 -33.64 17.87 12.15
N LYS A 76 -34.16 17.01 13.03
CA LYS A 76 -33.96 17.16 14.49
C LYS A 76 -32.51 17.01 14.95
N TYR A 77 -31.64 16.46 14.10
CA TYR A 77 -30.22 16.28 14.37
C TYR A 77 -29.31 17.30 13.66
N SER A 78 -29.88 18.31 12.98
CA SER A 78 -29.10 19.27 12.18
C SER A 78 -27.98 19.98 12.96
N ARG A 79 -28.13 20.13 14.30
CA ARG A 79 -27.10 20.73 15.17
C ARG A 79 -25.99 19.76 15.56
N GLN A 80 -26.22 18.46 15.45
CA GLN A 80 -25.25 17.40 15.74
C GLN A 80 -24.38 17.08 14.52
N ILE A 81 -24.93 17.24 13.30
CA ILE A 81 -24.22 17.02 12.05
C ILE A 81 -23.10 18.06 11.91
N PRO A 82 -21.82 17.66 11.81
CA PRO A 82 -20.71 18.58 11.58
C PRO A 82 -20.91 19.40 10.30
N ASP A 83 -20.59 20.68 10.32
CA ASP A 83 -20.65 21.57 9.15
C ASP A 83 -19.35 21.49 8.36
N HIS A 84 -19.05 20.29 7.86
CA HIS A 84 -17.89 19.96 7.08
C HIS A 84 -18.30 19.11 5.88
N GLU A 85 -17.66 19.34 4.74
CA GLU A 85 -17.77 18.46 3.57
C GLU A 85 -17.51 17.01 3.99
N GLU A 86 -18.36 16.07 3.58
CA GLU A 86 -18.31 14.65 3.95
C GLU A 86 -18.48 14.36 5.46
N GLY A 87 -18.88 15.36 6.25
CA GLY A 87 -19.14 15.19 7.68
C GLY A 87 -20.41 14.40 7.95
N TYR A 88 -20.47 13.71 9.09
CA TYR A 88 -21.66 12.97 9.49
C TYR A 88 -21.84 12.88 11.00
N TYR A 89 -23.09 12.66 11.39
CA TYR A 89 -23.51 12.26 12.71
C TYR A 89 -24.08 10.85 12.68
N LEU A 90 -23.58 9.99 13.56
CA LEU A 90 -24.09 8.63 13.75
C LEU A 90 -24.42 8.43 15.23
N SER A 91 -25.62 7.92 15.50
CA SER A 91 -26.04 7.54 16.86
C SER A 91 -26.75 6.20 16.85
N VAL A 92 -26.39 5.35 17.80
CA VAL A 92 -27.03 4.06 18.05
C VAL A 92 -27.47 4.02 19.51
N ASN A 93 -28.75 3.84 19.75
CA ASN A 93 -29.32 3.67 21.10
C ASN A 93 -30.56 2.77 21.05
N GLU A 94 -31.12 2.40 22.21
CA GLU A 94 -32.28 1.49 22.32
C GLU A 94 -33.55 1.99 21.61
N LYS A 95 -33.65 3.30 21.31
CA LYS A 95 -34.85 3.89 20.72
C LYS A 95 -34.75 4.04 19.22
N GLU A 96 -33.56 4.40 18.73
CA GLU A 96 -33.36 4.72 17.32
C GLU A 96 -31.88 4.61 16.90
N ILE A 97 -31.69 4.41 15.60
CA ILE A 97 -30.41 4.52 14.90
C ILE A 97 -30.49 5.73 13.97
N VAL A 98 -29.48 6.60 14.00
CA VAL A 98 -29.39 7.82 13.19
C VAL A 98 -28.13 7.77 12.34
N LEU A 99 -28.29 7.98 11.04
CA LEU A 99 -27.24 7.96 10.03
C LEU A 99 -27.40 9.23 9.18
N ALA A 100 -26.76 10.33 9.58
CA ALA A 100 -27.03 11.65 9.03
C ALA A 100 -25.76 12.33 8.53
N GLY A 101 -25.65 12.51 7.20
CA GLY A 101 -24.55 13.23 6.56
C GLY A 101 -24.78 14.74 6.49
N ASN A 102 -23.71 15.52 6.39
CA ASN A 102 -23.76 16.91 5.96
C ASN A 102 -24.12 17.03 4.47
N ASP A 103 -23.73 16.01 3.72
CA ASP A 103 -23.94 15.80 2.29
C ASP A 103 -24.09 14.29 1.99
N GLU A 104 -24.34 13.95 0.72
CA GLU A 104 -24.55 12.57 0.25
C GLU A 104 -23.39 11.64 0.64
N ARG A 105 -22.14 12.09 0.45
CA ARG A 105 -20.95 11.31 0.78
C ARG A 105 -20.78 11.13 2.29
N GLY A 106 -21.14 12.15 3.08
CA GLY A 106 -21.18 12.04 4.55
C GLY A 106 -22.18 10.97 5.01
N THR A 107 -23.36 10.88 4.40
CA THR A 107 -24.33 9.81 4.68
C THR A 107 -23.76 8.43 4.34
N TYR A 108 -23.09 8.28 3.19
CA TYR A 108 -22.42 7.04 2.81
C TYR A 108 -21.35 6.64 3.83
N TYR A 109 -20.53 7.58 4.32
CA TYR A 109 -19.49 7.30 5.31
C TYR A 109 -20.05 6.99 6.71
N ALA A 110 -21.19 7.54 7.07
CA ALA A 110 -21.92 7.11 8.27
C ALA A 110 -22.26 5.60 8.20
N LEU A 111 -22.69 5.12 7.02
CA LEU A 111 -22.98 3.70 6.80
C LEU A 111 -21.72 2.83 6.88
N GLN A 112 -20.59 3.28 6.34
CA GLN A 112 -19.33 2.51 6.46
C GLN A 112 -18.92 2.37 7.94
N THR A 113 -19.11 3.41 8.73
CA THR A 113 -18.86 3.36 10.19
C THR A 113 -19.87 2.46 10.89
N PHE A 114 -21.15 2.55 10.54
CA PHE A 114 -22.19 1.67 11.08
C PHE A 114 -21.90 0.19 10.80
N ALA A 115 -21.43 -0.13 9.59
CA ALA A 115 -21.03 -1.48 9.21
C ALA A 115 -19.89 -2.03 10.10
N GLN A 116 -18.91 -1.19 10.47
CA GLN A 116 -17.83 -1.59 11.38
C GLN A 116 -18.30 -1.80 12.83
N LEU A 117 -19.33 -1.06 13.27
CA LEU A 117 -19.92 -1.22 14.60
C LEU A 117 -20.70 -2.53 14.74
N LEU A 118 -21.27 -3.02 13.64
CA LEU A 118 -22.09 -4.22 13.63
C LEU A 118 -21.20 -5.47 13.70
N LYS A 119 -21.20 -6.14 14.87
CA LYS A 119 -20.47 -7.39 15.08
C LYS A 119 -21.41 -8.46 15.63
N ASP A 120 -21.49 -9.60 14.96
CA ASP A 120 -22.31 -10.75 15.36
C ASP A 120 -23.78 -10.38 15.65
N GLY A 121 -24.34 -9.46 14.84
CA GLY A 121 -25.71 -8.97 15.01
C GLY A 121 -25.91 -8.02 16.18
N LYS A 122 -24.84 -7.51 16.79
CA LYS A 122 -24.85 -6.59 17.92
C LYS A 122 -24.22 -5.25 17.57
N LEU A 123 -24.71 -4.19 18.20
CA LEU A 123 -24.27 -2.81 18.05
C LEU A 123 -23.97 -2.21 19.42
N PRO A 124 -22.80 -1.58 19.63
CA PRO A 124 -22.58 -0.78 20.83
C PRO A 124 -23.47 0.47 20.81
N GLU A 125 -23.94 0.91 21.95
CA GLU A 125 -24.61 2.20 22.09
C GLU A 125 -23.55 3.31 21.99
N VAL A 126 -23.64 4.14 20.93
CA VAL A 126 -22.62 5.15 20.58
C VAL A 126 -23.21 6.44 20.06
N GLU A 127 -22.41 7.51 20.20
CA GLU A 127 -22.61 8.78 19.49
C GLU A 127 -21.28 9.16 18.81
N ILE A 128 -21.33 9.44 17.50
CA ILE A 128 -20.17 9.76 16.66
C ILE A 128 -20.45 11.06 15.90
N LYS A 129 -19.49 12.01 15.95
CA LYS A 129 -19.40 13.16 15.06
C LYS A 129 -18.08 13.08 14.34
N ASP A 130 -18.13 13.03 13.01
CA ASP A 130 -16.95 12.71 12.24
C ASP A 130 -16.89 13.48 10.91
N TYR A 131 -15.69 13.74 10.44
CA TYR A 131 -15.40 14.39 9.16
C TYR A 131 -13.91 14.21 8.82
N PRO A 132 -13.53 14.27 7.52
CA PRO A 132 -12.13 14.14 7.11
C PRO A 132 -11.30 15.38 7.42
N SER A 133 -10.04 15.19 7.74
CA SER A 133 -9.07 16.29 7.92
C SER A 133 -8.43 16.75 6.60
N VAL A 134 -8.29 15.84 5.62
CA VAL A 134 -7.78 16.14 4.28
C VAL A 134 -8.89 15.95 3.25
N ARG A 135 -9.08 16.91 2.36
CA ARG A 135 -10.21 16.94 1.41
C ARG A 135 -10.18 15.78 0.42
N TYR A 136 -9.10 15.65 -0.38
CA TYR A 136 -8.93 14.57 -1.36
C TYR A 136 -8.05 13.48 -0.78
N ARG A 137 -8.54 12.25 -0.72
CA ARG A 137 -7.87 11.12 -0.05
C ARG A 137 -7.98 9.88 -0.93
N GLY A 138 -6.85 9.24 -1.23
CA GLY A 138 -6.96 8.08 -2.10
C GLY A 138 -5.66 7.54 -2.64
N VAL A 139 -5.72 7.09 -3.87
CA VAL A 139 -4.65 6.38 -4.56
C VAL A 139 -4.40 6.98 -5.93
N VAL A 140 -3.14 7.07 -6.32
CA VAL A 140 -2.72 7.34 -7.69
C VAL A 140 -2.05 6.09 -8.26
N GLU A 141 -2.65 5.47 -9.28
CA GLU A 141 -2.03 4.39 -10.05
C GLU A 141 -1.03 5.01 -11.03
N GLY A 142 0.18 5.28 -10.53
CA GLY A 142 1.23 5.99 -11.26
C GLY A 142 2.58 5.28 -11.26
N PHE A 143 2.65 4.04 -10.76
CA PHE A 143 3.87 3.24 -10.69
C PHE A 143 4.30 2.72 -12.07
N TYR A 144 5.60 2.42 -12.19
CA TYR A 144 6.16 1.66 -13.30
C TYR A 144 6.10 0.16 -13.00
N GLY A 145 5.80 -0.66 -13.99
CA GLY A 145 5.72 -2.11 -13.85
C GLY A 145 4.53 -2.71 -14.56
N THR A 146 4.05 -3.85 -14.08
CA THR A 146 2.84 -4.48 -14.59
C THR A 146 1.62 -3.72 -14.07
N PRO A 147 0.77 -3.13 -14.94
CA PRO A 147 -0.41 -2.39 -14.51
C PRO A 147 -1.39 -3.33 -13.82
N TRP A 148 -2.21 -2.76 -12.98
CA TRP A 148 -3.28 -3.53 -12.34
C TRP A 148 -4.27 -4.06 -13.37
N SER A 149 -4.72 -5.29 -13.17
CA SER A 149 -5.80 -5.85 -13.97
C SER A 149 -7.11 -5.08 -13.76
N HIS A 150 -8.02 -5.16 -14.71
CA HIS A 150 -9.35 -4.58 -14.58
C HIS A 150 -10.08 -5.06 -13.30
N GLN A 151 -9.99 -6.35 -12.98
CA GLN A 151 -10.58 -6.92 -11.77
C GLN A 151 -9.93 -6.39 -10.48
N ALA A 152 -8.61 -6.20 -10.49
CA ALA A 152 -7.90 -5.59 -9.38
C ALA A 152 -8.37 -4.14 -9.13
N ARG A 153 -8.53 -3.33 -10.20
CA ARG A 153 -9.06 -1.97 -10.10
C ARG A 153 -10.49 -1.93 -9.54
N LEU A 154 -11.38 -2.84 -9.99
CA LEU A 154 -12.72 -2.97 -9.43
C LEU A 154 -12.70 -3.34 -7.93
N SER A 155 -11.80 -4.23 -7.52
CA SER A 155 -11.58 -4.61 -6.11
C SER A 155 -11.09 -3.41 -5.29
N GLN A 156 -10.15 -2.64 -5.83
CA GLN A 156 -9.60 -1.45 -5.18
C GLN A 156 -10.66 -0.36 -4.97
N LEU A 157 -11.47 -0.04 -5.98
CA LEU A 157 -12.52 0.98 -5.87
C LEU A 157 -13.54 0.68 -4.76
N LYS A 158 -13.95 -0.58 -4.62
CA LYS A 158 -14.80 -1.03 -3.51
C LYS A 158 -14.08 -0.90 -2.15
N PHE A 159 -12.79 -1.19 -2.11
CA PHE A 159 -11.98 -1.06 -0.92
C PHE A 159 -11.83 0.40 -0.49
N TYR A 160 -11.65 1.32 -1.44
CA TYR A 160 -11.54 2.76 -1.17
C TYR A 160 -12.80 3.32 -0.50
N GLY A 161 -13.97 3.07 -1.07
CA GLY A 161 -15.23 3.55 -0.50
C GLY A 161 -15.48 3.04 0.92
N LYS A 162 -15.21 1.75 1.18
CA LYS A 162 -15.32 1.16 2.52
C LYS A 162 -14.41 1.85 3.56
N ASN A 163 -13.25 2.35 3.12
CA ASN A 163 -12.26 3.00 3.97
C ASN A 163 -12.31 4.53 3.88
N LYS A 164 -13.41 5.11 3.38
CA LYS A 164 -13.65 6.55 3.31
C LYS A 164 -12.61 7.33 2.49
N MET A 165 -12.00 6.68 1.50
CA MET A 165 -11.25 7.34 0.46
C MET A 165 -12.19 7.80 -0.65
N ASN A 166 -11.97 9.01 -1.17
CA ASN A 166 -12.84 9.62 -2.17
C ASN A 166 -12.16 9.85 -3.53
N THR A 167 -10.93 9.39 -3.71
CA THR A 167 -10.14 9.69 -4.93
C THR A 167 -9.38 8.47 -5.41
N TYR A 168 -9.53 8.17 -6.71
CA TYR A 168 -8.66 7.25 -7.44
C TYR A 168 -8.17 7.93 -8.71
N ILE A 169 -6.86 8.17 -8.82
CA ILE A 169 -6.25 8.78 -10.00
C ILE A 169 -5.74 7.66 -10.91
N TYR A 170 -6.38 7.53 -12.08
CA TYR A 170 -6.01 6.60 -13.13
C TYR A 170 -4.95 7.23 -14.04
N GLY A 171 -3.71 6.84 -13.85
CA GLY A 171 -2.57 7.32 -14.63
C GLY A 171 -1.50 6.24 -14.85
N PRO A 172 -1.90 4.98 -15.26
CA PRO A 172 -0.94 3.89 -15.43
C PRO A 172 0.06 4.21 -16.54
N LYS A 173 1.34 4.02 -16.26
CA LYS A 173 2.45 4.44 -17.15
C LYS A 173 2.51 3.69 -18.49
N ASP A 174 1.83 2.57 -18.62
CA ASP A 174 1.78 1.74 -19.82
C ASP A 174 0.46 1.82 -20.59
N ASP A 175 -0.48 2.69 -20.16
CA ASP A 175 -1.66 3.00 -20.97
C ASP A 175 -1.24 3.81 -22.20
N PRO A 176 -1.31 3.22 -23.42
CA PRO A 176 -0.85 3.90 -24.63
C PRO A 176 -1.72 5.11 -25.02
N TYR A 177 -2.92 5.23 -24.46
CA TYR A 177 -3.86 6.33 -24.73
C TYR A 177 -3.83 7.42 -23.67
N HIS A 178 -3.10 7.19 -22.59
CA HIS A 178 -2.83 8.15 -21.53
C HIS A 178 -1.64 9.07 -21.88
N SER A 179 -0.64 8.56 -22.61
CA SER A 179 0.63 9.23 -22.87
C SER A 179 1.01 9.27 -24.36
N ALA A 180 2.15 9.88 -24.67
CA ALA A 180 2.73 9.92 -26.01
C ALA A 180 3.00 8.50 -26.56
N PRO A 181 2.81 8.27 -27.88
CA PRO A 181 2.34 9.24 -28.87
C PRO A 181 0.81 9.29 -29.02
N ASN A 182 0.07 8.40 -28.35
CA ASN A 182 -1.34 8.13 -28.67
C ASN A 182 -2.35 8.88 -27.78
N TRP A 183 -1.92 9.78 -26.88
CA TRP A 183 -2.83 10.53 -26.03
C TRP A 183 -3.88 11.34 -26.81
N ARG A 184 -3.59 11.67 -28.07
CA ARG A 184 -4.51 12.37 -29.00
C ARG A 184 -5.63 11.48 -29.51
N LEU A 185 -5.46 10.14 -29.47
CA LEU A 185 -6.42 9.19 -30.00
C LEU A 185 -7.51 8.84 -28.97
N PRO A 186 -8.74 8.56 -29.41
CA PRO A 186 -9.76 8.00 -28.53
C PRO A 186 -9.35 6.60 -28.08
N TYR A 187 -9.88 6.16 -26.93
CA TYR A 187 -9.78 4.75 -26.53
C TYR A 187 -10.55 3.87 -27.51
N PRO A 188 -10.07 2.67 -27.87
CA PRO A 188 -10.87 1.66 -28.54
C PRO A 188 -12.10 1.26 -27.72
N ASP A 189 -13.13 0.73 -28.37
CA ASP A 189 -14.43 0.45 -27.73
C ASP A 189 -14.34 -0.44 -26.49
N LYS A 190 -13.46 -1.45 -26.51
CA LYS A 190 -13.28 -2.37 -25.39
C LYS A 190 -12.70 -1.66 -24.16
N GLU A 191 -11.62 -0.91 -24.35
CA GLU A 191 -10.95 -0.15 -23.28
C GLU A 191 -11.86 0.98 -22.77
N ALA A 192 -12.60 1.63 -23.66
CA ALA A 192 -13.61 2.63 -23.29
C ALA A 192 -14.72 2.02 -22.42
N ALA A 193 -15.23 0.84 -22.78
CA ALA A 193 -16.23 0.12 -21.98
C ALA A 193 -15.69 -0.29 -20.59
N GLN A 194 -14.43 -0.72 -20.50
CA GLN A 194 -13.79 -1.03 -19.23
C GLN A 194 -13.62 0.23 -18.37
N LEU A 195 -13.22 1.35 -18.94
CA LEU A 195 -13.13 2.63 -18.22
C LEU A 195 -14.51 3.07 -17.72
N GLN A 196 -15.55 2.93 -18.55
CA GLN A 196 -16.93 3.26 -18.15
C GLN A 196 -17.40 2.40 -16.95
N GLU A 197 -17.06 1.09 -16.94
CA GLU A 197 -17.36 0.21 -15.81
C GLU A 197 -16.62 0.65 -14.53
N LEU A 198 -15.32 1.00 -14.64
CA LEU A 198 -14.56 1.52 -13.49
C LEU A 198 -15.17 2.80 -12.94
N VAL A 199 -15.57 3.74 -13.80
CA VAL A 199 -16.23 4.98 -13.40
C VAL A 199 -17.56 4.69 -12.70
N ALA A 200 -18.36 3.75 -13.21
CA ALA A 200 -19.63 3.37 -12.59
C ALA A 200 -19.41 2.76 -11.18
N VAL A 201 -18.44 1.85 -11.04
CA VAL A 201 -18.11 1.24 -9.74
C VAL A 201 -17.49 2.26 -8.78
N ALA A 202 -16.69 3.21 -9.27
CA ALA A 202 -16.19 4.31 -8.45
C ALA A 202 -17.34 5.13 -7.87
N ASN A 203 -18.28 5.55 -8.71
CA ASN A 203 -19.48 6.30 -8.29
C ASN A 203 -20.31 5.52 -7.27
N GLU A 204 -20.55 4.22 -7.48
CA GLU A 204 -21.29 3.37 -6.52
C GLU A 204 -20.63 3.31 -5.13
N ASN A 205 -19.34 3.59 -5.05
CA ASN A 205 -18.54 3.55 -3.82
C ASN A 205 -18.12 4.95 -3.34
N GLU A 206 -18.75 6.01 -3.87
CA GLU A 206 -18.47 7.42 -3.53
C GLU A 206 -17.00 7.81 -3.73
N VAL A 207 -16.37 7.29 -4.78
CA VAL A 207 -14.98 7.55 -5.17
C VAL A 207 -14.95 8.34 -6.48
N ASP A 208 -14.28 9.48 -6.49
CA ASP A 208 -14.02 10.24 -7.71
C ASP A 208 -12.98 9.48 -8.56
N PHE A 209 -13.40 9.02 -9.74
CA PHE A 209 -12.49 8.48 -10.74
C PHE A 209 -11.83 9.66 -11.47
N VAL A 210 -10.56 9.94 -11.15
CA VAL A 210 -9.77 11.01 -11.77
C VAL A 210 -9.02 10.42 -12.96
N TRP A 211 -9.43 10.75 -14.16
CA TRP A 211 -8.72 10.33 -15.35
C TRP A 211 -7.56 11.28 -15.64
N ALA A 212 -6.34 10.72 -15.71
CA ALA A 212 -5.13 11.49 -15.99
C ALA A 212 -4.68 11.35 -17.45
N ILE A 213 -4.04 12.39 -18.01
CA ILE A 213 -3.38 12.39 -19.29
C ILE A 213 -1.95 12.95 -19.15
N HIS A 214 -1.01 12.41 -19.93
CA HIS A 214 0.41 12.76 -19.87
C HIS A 214 0.93 13.20 -21.24
N PRO A 215 0.59 14.42 -21.73
CA PRO A 215 0.90 14.88 -23.06
C PRO A 215 2.31 15.46 -23.21
N GLY A 216 3.04 15.67 -22.10
CA GLY A 216 4.21 16.52 -22.01
C GLY A 216 5.39 16.14 -22.90
N GLN A 217 5.52 14.88 -23.30
CA GLN A 217 6.66 14.41 -24.09
C GLN A 217 6.65 14.90 -25.54
N ASP A 218 5.46 15.10 -26.14
CA ASP A 218 5.33 15.39 -27.58
C ASP A 218 4.32 16.47 -27.92
N ILE A 219 3.81 17.21 -26.92
CA ILE A 219 2.87 18.32 -27.11
C ILE A 219 3.53 19.46 -27.90
N LYS A 220 2.83 19.94 -28.95
CA LYS A 220 3.34 20.99 -29.85
C LYS A 220 2.98 22.41 -29.42
N TRP A 221 2.18 22.56 -28.37
CA TRP A 221 1.74 23.86 -27.84
C TRP A 221 0.94 24.73 -28.83
N ASN A 222 0.37 24.13 -29.89
CA ASN A 222 -0.44 24.78 -30.89
C ASN A 222 -1.95 24.59 -30.61
N GLN A 223 -2.79 25.24 -31.41
CA GLN A 223 -4.25 25.15 -31.26
C GLN A 223 -4.76 23.72 -31.56
N GLU A 224 -4.15 23.04 -32.54
CA GLU A 224 -4.53 21.66 -32.89
C GLU A 224 -4.44 20.70 -31.70
N ASP A 225 -3.30 20.73 -30.96
CA ASP A 225 -3.11 19.88 -29.78
C ASP A 225 -4.06 20.27 -28.63
N ARG A 226 -4.35 21.58 -28.48
CA ARG A 226 -5.35 22.05 -27.49
C ARG A 226 -6.75 21.52 -27.80
N ASP A 227 -7.15 21.55 -29.07
CA ASP A 227 -8.47 21.06 -29.51
C ASP A 227 -8.57 19.53 -29.38
N LEU A 228 -7.53 18.79 -29.72
CA LEU A 228 -7.46 17.34 -29.54
C LEU A 228 -7.54 16.95 -28.06
N LEU A 229 -6.86 17.70 -27.18
CA LEU A 229 -6.92 17.49 -25.75
C LEU A 229 -8.34 17.70 -25.19
N LEU A 230 -9.00 18.82 -25.56
CA LEU A 230 -10.38 19.07 -25.17
C LEU A 230 -11.34 18.00 -25.71
N ALA A 231 -11.15 17.56 -26.96
CA ALA A 231 -11.94 16.49 -27.53
C ALA A 231 -11.77 15.16 -26.77
N LYS A 232 -10.55 14.87 -26.30
CA LYS A 232 -10.27 13.70 -25.45
C LYS A 232 -10.97 13.83 -24.09
N PHE A 233 -10.88 14.98 -23.43
CA PHE A 233 -11.59 15.26 -22.18
C PHE A 233 -13.09 15.09 -22.34
N GLU A 234 -13.67 15.61 -23.43
CA GLU A 234 -15.09 15.46 -23.74
C GLU A 234 -15.50 13.98 -23.89
N LYS A 235 -14.67 13.16 -24.56
CA LYS A 235 -14.90 11.71 -24.65
C LYS A 235 -14.89 11.03 -23.28
N MET A 236 -13.94 11.38 -22.42
CA MET A 236 -13.90 10.83 -21.07
C MET A 236 -15.10 11.29 -20.23
N TYR A 237 -15.52 12.54 -20.38
CA TYR A 237 -16.73 13.06 -19.74
C TYR A 237 -18.00 12.28 -20.17
N GLN A 238 -18.09 11.93 -21.47
CA GLN A 238 -19.18 11.09 -21.99
C GLN A 238 -19.17 9.66 -21.42
N LEU A 239 -18.01 9.14 -21.04
CA LEU A 239 -17.88 7.87 -20.32
C LEU A 239 -18.24 7.98 -18.82
N GLY A 240 -18.57 9.17 -18.34
CA GLY A 240 -18.97 9.41 -16.95
C GLY A 240 -17.88 10.00 -16.04
N VAL A 241 -16.67 10.24 -16.54
CA VAL A 241 -15.60 10.87 -15.77
C VAL A 241 -15.98 12.30 -15.37
N ARG A 242 -15.72 12.66 -14.08
CA ARG A 242 -16.02 13.98 -13.53
C ARG A 242 -14.81 14.63 -12.84
N SER A 243 -13.67 13.97 -12.88
CA SER A 243 -12.42 14.49 -12.32
C SER A 243 -11.29 14.22 -13.28
N PHE A 244 -10.38 15.17 -13.45
CA PHE A 244 -9.36 15.12 -14.48
C PHE A 244 -7.98 15.50 -13.94
N ALA A 245 -6.93 14.94 -14.55
CA ALA A 245 -5.56 15.32 -14.26
C ALA A 245 -4.72 15.47 -15.54
N VAL A 246 -3.72 16.35 -15.49
CA VAL A 246 -2.71 16.50 -16.55
C VAL A 246 -1.34 16.37 -15.93
N PHE A 247 -0.56 15.42 -16.41
CA PHE A 247 0.75 15.09 -15.87
C PHE A 247 1.88 15.59 -16.77
N PHE A 248 2.92 16.15 -16.15
CA PHE A 248 4.16 16.61 -16.76
C PHE A 248 5.40 16.09 -16.03
N ASP A 249 5.22 15.03 -15.21
CA ASP A 249 6.32 14.34 -14.54
C ASP A 249 7.19 13.55 -15.53
N ASP A 250 8.46 13.36 -15.19
CA ASP A 250 9.43 12.53 -15.91
C ASP A 250 9.60 12.86 -17.41
N ILE A 251 9.48 14.14 -17.77
CA ILE A 251 9.65 14.63 -19.15
C ILE A 251 10.87 15.55 -19.27
N SER A 252 11.24 15.85 -20.52
CA SER A 252 12.31 16.79 -20.85
C SER A 252 11.94 17.68 -22.03
N GLY A 253 12.76 18.69 -22.33
CA GLY A 253 12.60 19.57 -23.49
C GLY A 253 11.47 20.59 -23.33
N GLU A 254 10.81 20.94 -24.44
CA GLU A 254 9.78 21.99 -24.50
C GLU A 254 8.54 21.72 -23.62
N GLY A 255 8.27 20.45 -23.32
CA GLY A 255 7.18 20.04 -22.41
C GLY A 255 7.33 20.57 -21.00
N THR A 256 8.54 20.90 -20.56
CA THR A 256 8.87 21.34 -19.19
C THR A 256 8.64 22.85 -18.94
N ASN A 257 8.16 23.60 -19.94
CA ASN A 257 8.00 25.06 -19.80
C ASN A 257 6.81 25.41 -18.90
N PRO A 258 7.00 26.00 -17.71
CA PRO A 258 5.95 26.24 -16.73
C PRO A 258 4.89 27.25 -17.21
N GLN A 259 5.28 28.24 -18.03
CA GLN A 259 4.36 29.22 -18.60
C GLN A 259 3.38 28.53 -19.56
N LYS A 260 3.90 27.67 -20.47
CA LYS A 260 3.08 26.91 -21.43
C LYS A 260 2.18 25.88 -20.72
N GLN A 261 2.70 25.22 -19.66
CA GLN A 261 1.90 24.32 -18.83
C GLN A 261 0.75 25.08 -18.16
N ALA A 262 1.02 26.24 -17.54
CA ALA A 262 -0.01 27.06 -16.91
C ALA A 262 -1.07 27.57 -17.91
N GLU A 263 -0.64 28.03 -19.08
CA GLU A 263 -1.56 28.47 -20.15
C GLU A 263 -2.48 27.33 -20.63
N LEU A 264 -1.94 26.11 -20.79
CA LEU A 264 -2.72 24.96 -21.19
C LEU A 264 -3.74 24.55 -20.12
N LEU A 265 -3.33 24.48 -18.86
CA LEU A 265 -4.20 24.11 -17.75
C LEU A 265 -5.32 25.15 -17.55
N ASN A 266 -5.02 26.44 -17.61
CA ASN A 266 -6.01 27.51 -17.54
C ASN A 266 -6.99 27.43 -18.72
N TYR A 267 -6.49 27.15 -19.94
CA TYR A 267 -7.34 26.94 -21.10
C TYR A 267 -8.31 25.77 -20.91
N ILE A 268 -7.85 24.63 -20.35
CA ILE A 268 -8.72 23.50 -20.02
C ILE A 268 -9.73 23.89 -18.92
N ASP A 269 -9.27 24.56 -17.89
CA ASP A 269 -10.13 25.02 -16.80
C ASP A 269 -11.27 25.91 -17.34
N GLU A 270 -10.94 26.94 -18.12
CA GLU A 270 -11.90 27.90 -18.68
C GLU A 270 -12.84 27.30 -19.73
N LYS A 271 -12.32 26.46 -20.64
CA LYS A 271 -13.09 25.92 -21.79
C LYS A 271 -13.83 24.64 -21.49
N PHE A 272 -13.44 23.90 -20.44
CA PHE A 272 -14.02 22.61 -20.12
C PHE A 272 -14.53 22.52 -18.67
N VAL A 273 -13.71 22.83 -17.67
CA VAL A 273 -14.09 22.64 -16.26
C VAL A 273 -15.17 23.64 -15.85
N GLN A 274 -14.93 24.93 -16.06
CA GLN A 274 -15.86 25.98 -15.60
C GLN A 274 -17.21 26.02 -16.36
N VAL A 275 -17.27 25.38 -17.54
CA VAL A 275 -18.52 25.31 -18.33
C VAL A 275 -19.37 24.09 -18.00
N LYS A 276 -18.87 23.20 -17.12
CA LYS A 276 -19.56 21.97 -16.70
C LYS A 276 -19.72 21.98 -15.17
N PRO A 277 -20.96 22.09 -14.66
CA PRO A 277 -21.20 22.28 -13.22
C PRO A 277 -20.90 21.04 -12.35
N ASP A 278 -20.74 19.89 -12.98
CA ASP A 278 -20.53 18.59 -12.33
C ASP A 278 -19.07 18.06 -12.43
N ILE A 279 -18.11 18.92 -12.79
CA ILE A 279 -16.68 18.58 -12.68
C ILE A 279 -16.21 18.85 -11.25
N ASN A 280 -15.64 17.80 -10.61
CA ASN A 280 -15.22 17.86 -9.21
C ASN A 280 -13.84 18.49 -9.03
N GLN A 281 -12.85 18.14 -9.89
CA GLN A 281 -11.48 18.65 -9.76
C GLN A 281 -10.70 18.60 -11.08
N LEU A 282 -9.73 19.51 -11.20
CA LEU A 282 -8.64 19.47 -12.15
C LEU A 282 -7.32 19.49 -11.38
N VAL A 283 -6.46 18.49 -11.64
CA VAL A 283 -5.19 18.28 -10.95
C VAL A 283 -4.05 18.34 -11.97
N MET A 284 -2.89 18.90 -11.60
CA MET A 284 -1.67 18.76 -12.37
C MET A 284 -0.55 18.12 -11.56
N CYS A 285 0.25 17.26 -12.22
CA CYS A 285 1.58 16.90 -11.72
C CYS A 285 2.61 17.74 -12.46
N PRO A 286 3.39 18.59 -11.76
CA PRO A 286 4.39 19.45 -12.39
C PRO A 286 5.64 18.64 -12.77
N THR A 287 6.49 19.18 -13.66
CA THR A 287 7.77 18.57 -13.98
C THR A 287 8.72 18.59 -12.80
N GLU A 288 8.79 19.71 -12.07
CA GLU A 288 9.53 19.80 -10.81
C GLU A 288 8.62 19.39 -9.64
N TYR A 289 8.32 18.10 -9.50
CA TYR A 289 7.35 17.56 -8.54
C TYR A 289 7.93 17.22 -7.17
N ASN A 290 9.24 17.43 -6.94
CA ASN A 290 9.90 17.29 -5.65
C ASN A 290 11.04 18.31 -5.47
N LYS A 291 11.41 18.57 -4.20
CA LYS A 291 12.38 19.60 -3.86
C LYS A 291 13.78 19.30 -4.40
N SER A 292 14.22 18.04 -4.37
CA SER A 292 15.58 17.68 -4.81
C SER A 292 15.79 17.84 -6.32
N TRP A 293 14.74 17.81 -7.12
CA TRP A 293 14.79 18.02 -8.57
C TRP A 293 14.41 19.43 -8.99
N SER A 294 13.86 20.21 -8.05
CA SER A 294 13.55 21.62 -8.30
C SER A 294 14.81 22.44 -8.39
N ASN A 295 14.84 23.38 -9.32
CA ASN A 295 15.92 24.38 -9.37
C ASN A 295 15.68 25.45 -8.29
N PRO A 296 16.48 25.52 -7.22
CA PRO A 296 16.25 26.47 -6.12
C PRO A 296 16.38 27.94 -6.55
N ASN A 297 17.11 28.23 -7.65
CA ASN A 297 17.29 29.54 -8.24
C ASN A 297 16.39 29.76 -9.47
N GLY A 298 15.58 28.78 -9.84
CA GLY A 298 14.63 28.85 -10.94
C GLY A 298 13.28 29.43 -10.51
N ASN A 299 12.43 29.67 -11.49
CA ASN A 299 11.09 30.21 -11.28
C ASN A 299 9.98 29.24 -11.69
N TYR A 300 10.29 27.95 -11.89
CA TYR A 300 9.31 26.96 -12.37
C TYR A 300 8.07 26.92 -11.46
N LEU A 301 8.25 26.58 -10.17
CA LEU A 301 7.16 26.45 -9.21
C LEU A 301 6.46 27.78 -8.92
N THR A 302 7.21 28.88 -8.82
CA THR A 302 6.62 30.21 -8.60
C THR A 302 5.82 30.68 -9.82
N THR A 303 6.26 30.35 -11.04
CA THR A 303 5.48 30.61 -12.27
C THR A 303 4.14 29.87 -12.24
N LEU A 304 4.12 28.61 -11.84
CA LEU A 304 2.87 27.86 -11.66
C LEU A 304 1.99 28.50 -10.58
N GLY A 305 2.58 28.86 -9.43
CA GLY A 305 1.86 29.53 -8.34
C GLY A 305 1.24 30.86 -8.74
N ASP A 306 1.92 31.63 -9.60
CA ASP A 306 1.48 32.95 -10.07
C ASP A 306 0.47 32.89 -11.21
N LYS A 307 0.55 31.90 -12.07
CA LYS A 307 -0.16 31.87 -13.35
C LYS A 307 -1.34 30.89 -13.40
N LEU A 308 -1.30 29.79 -12.65
CA LEU A 308 -2.40 28.83 -12.64
C LEU A 308 -3.62 29.38 -11.91
N ASN A 309 -4.80 29.10 -12.47
CA ASN A 309 -6.07 29.38 -11.80
C ASN A 309 -6.08 28.71 -10.41
N PRO A 310 -6.57 29.40 -9.36
CA PRO A 310 -6.52 28.89 -7.98
C PRO A 310 -7.25 27.57 -7.74
N SER A 311 -8.24 27.24 -8.59
CA SER A 311 -9.00 25.98 -8.55
C SER A 311 -8.16 24.74 -8.90
N ILE A 312 -7.10 24.90 -9.70
CA ILE A 312 -6.29 23.80 -10.18
C ILE A 312 -5.36 23.31 -9.07
N GLN A 313 -5.44 22.01 -8.74
CA GLN A 313 -4.60 21.38 -7.74
C GLN A 313 -3.20 21.07 -8.31
N ILE A 314 -2.15 21.24 -7.49
CA ILE A 314 -0.75 20.99 -7.89
C ILE A 314 -0.18 19.86 -7.02
N MET A 315 0.27 18.78 -7.66
CA MET A 315 0.83 17.61 -6.98
C MET A 315 2.28 17.84 -6.54
N TRP A 316 2.67 17.14 -5.47
CA TRP A 316 3.99 17.20 -4.87
C TRP A 316 4.35 15.90 -4.15
N THR A 317 5.58 15.37 -4.36
CA THR A 317 6.00 14.11 -3.74
C THR A 317 6.84 14.30 -2.47
N GLY A 318 7.18 15.53 -2.10
CA GLY A 318 7.96 15.83 -0.91
C GLY A 318 9.38 16.35 -1.21
N ASP A 319 10.30 16.19 -0.26
CA ASP A 319 11.67 16.68 -0.42
C ASP A 319 12.47 15.89 -1.48
N ARG A 320 12.07 14.66 -1.76
CA ARG A 320 12.64 13.78 -2.81
C ARG A 320 11.49 13.07 -3.54
N VAL A 321 11.84 12.33 -4.60
CA VAL A 321 10.88 11.43 -5.28
C VAL A 321 10.24 10.48 -4.28
N ILE A 322 11.06 9.86 -3.43
CA ILE A 322 10.63 8.98 -2.35
C ILE A 322 11.05 9.61 -1.03
N SER A 323 10.10 10.13 -0.27
CA SER A 323 10.34 10.72 1.06
C SER A 323 9.06 10.82 1.88
N ASP A 324 9.20 10.92 3.20
CA ASP A 324 8.09 11.26 4.07
C ASP A 324 7.76 12.77 3.95
N ILE A 325 6.51 13.12 4.21
CA ILE A 325 6.02 14.50 4.09
C ILE A 325 6.20 15.22 5.42
N THR A 326 7.04 16.24 5.41
CA THR A 326 7.41 17.02 6.59
C THR A 326 6.76 18.40 6.58
N ARG A 327 6.63 19.01 7.77
CA ARG A 327 6.14 20.38 7.90
C ARG A 327 6.99 21.38 7.12
N ASP A 328 8.30 21.26 7.20
CA ASP A 328 9.22 22.16 6.48
C ASP A 328 9.09 21.98 4.95
N GLY A 329 8.96 20.72 4.49
CA GLY A 329 8.76 20.42 3.08
C GLY A 329 7.44 20.97 2.54
N ILE A 330 6.33 20.80 3.29
CA ILE A 330 5.03 21.32 2.87
C ILE A 330 4.99 22.86 2.89
N SER A 331 5.58 23.50 3.88
CA SER A 331 5.67 24.95 3.94
C SER A 331 6.49 25.51 2.77
N TRP A 332 7.60 24.85 2.44
CA TRP A 332 8.48 25.23 1.31
C TRP A 332 7.76 25.23 -0.03
N ILE A 333 6.95 24.19 -0.31
CA ILE A 333 6.22 24.11 -1.58
C ILE A 333 5.01 25.05 -1.60
N ASN A 334 4.22 25.12 -0.52
CA ASN A 334 3.03 25.96 -0.46
C ASN A 334 3.33 27.45 -0.67
N GLU A 335 4.47 27.93 -0.14
CA GLU A 335 4.94 29.29 -0.38
C GLU A 335 5.17 29.57 -1.87
N ARG A 336 5.71 28.61 -2.62
CA ARG A 336 6.03 28.74 -4.05
C ARG A 336 4.81 28.64 -4.94
N ILE A 337 3.97 27.63 -4.71
CA ILE A 337 2.78 27.40 -5.53
C ILE A 337 1.57 28.21 -5.07
N LYS A 338 1.69 28.97 -3.95
CA LYS A 338 0.67 29.87 -3.38
C LYS A 338 -0.68 29.21 -3.08
N ARG A 339 -0.64 27.93 -2.75
CA ARG A 339 -1.82 27.11 -2.37
C ARG A 339 -1.37 25.87 -1.61
N PRO A 340 -2.28 25.18 -0.89
CA PRO A 340 -2.00 23.88 -0.31
C PRO A 340 -1.61 22.87 -1.39
N ALA A 341 -0.50 22.14 -1.21
CA ALA A 341 -0.06 21.12 -2.14
C ALA A 341 -0.98 19.89 -2.10
N TYR A 342 -1.13 19.26 -3.26
CA TYR A 342 -1.79 17.96 -3.40
C TYR A 342 -0.71 16.88 -3.33
N ILE A 343 -0.65 16.10 -2.24
CA ILE A 343 0.43 15.14 -2.02
C ILE A 343 0.23 13.89 -2.87
N TRP A 344 1.26 13.56 -3.65
CA TRP A 344 1.48 12.25 -4.27
C TRP A 344 2.57 11.56 -3.45
N TRP A 345 2.17 10.75 -2.47
CA TRP A 345 3.13 10.06 -1.62
C TRP A 345 3.58 8.74 -2.23
N ASN A 346 4.88 8.63 -2.51
CA ASN A 346 5.48 7.43 -3.11
C ASN A 346 5.77 6.35 -2.05
N PHE A 347 4.71 5.74 -1.55
CA PHE A 347 4.67 4.61 -0.64
C PHE A 347 3.30 3.91 -0.79
N PRO A 348 3.16 2.58 -0.90
CA PRO A 348 4.21 1.56 -0.86
C PRO A 348 4.83 1.22 -2.22
N VAL A 349 4.84 2.15 -3.18
CA VAL A 349 5.46 1.90 -4.48
C VAL A 349 6.84 1.26 -4.34
N SER A 350 7.09 0.21 -5.11
CA SER A 350 8.34 -0.55 -5.11
C SER A 350 8.93 -0.75 -6.50
N ASP A 351 8.52 0.07 -7.47
CA ASP A 351 8.93 -0.03 -8.87
C ASP A 351 10.43 0.20 -9.11
N TYR A 352 11.11 0.82 -8.16
CA TYR A 352 12.56 1.01 -8.11
C TYR A 352 13.30 -0.14 -7.38
N VAL A 353 12.60 -1.09 -6.72
CA VAL A 353 13.12 -2.32 -6.10
C VAL A 353 12.07 -3.43 -6.20
N ARG A 354 11.90 -4.02 -7.38
CA ARG A 354 10.77 -4.91 -7.70
C ARG A 354 10.91 -6.34 -7.18
N ASP A 355 12.07 -6.74 -6.69
CA ASP A 355 12.31 -8.05 -6.10
C ASP A 355 11.87 -8.14 -4.62
N HIS A 356 11.42 -7.01 -4.02
CA HIS A 356 10.92 -6.92 -2.65
C HIS A 356 9.42 -6.57 -2.61
N LEU A 357 8.77 -6.94 -1.50
CA LEU A 357 7.46 -6.42 -1.10
C LEU A 357 7.62 -5.35 0.00
N LEU A 358 6.75 -4.35 0.02
CA LEU A 358 6.73 -3.29 1.03
C LEU A 358 5.41 -3.33 1.79
N LEU A 359 5.34 -4.20 2.81
CA LEU A 359 4.12 -4.53 3.57
C LEU A 359 4.08 -3.90 4.96
N GLY A 360 5.08 -3.11 5.30
CA GLY A 360 5.21 -2.52 6.63
C GLY A 360 4.23 -1.38 6.92
N PRO A 361 4.24 -0.89 8.17
CA PRO A 361 3.34 0.16 8.61
C PRO A 361 3.64 1.51 7.95
N VAL A 362 2.62 2.34 7.83
CA VAL A 362 2.71 3.74 7.37
C VAL A 362 3.13 4.64 8.52
N TYR A 363 4.30 5.26 8.45
CA TYR A 363 4.82 6.23 9.43
C TYR A 363 5.72 7.25 8.74
N GLY A 364 6.19 8.27 9.49
CA GLY A 364 7.13 9.28 9.03
C GLY A 364 6.49 10.58 8.54
N ASN A 365 5.27 10.53 8.04
CA ASN A 365 4.54 11.74 7.64
C ASN A 365 4.12 12.55 8.88
N ASP A 366 4.25 13.89 8.81
CA ASP A 366 3.82 14.79 9.88
C ASP A 366 2.30 14.73 10.07
N THR A 367 1.85 14.46 11.28
CA THR A 367 0.42 14.29 11.61
C THR A 367 -0.32 15.60 11.87
N THR A 368 0.36 16.74 11.79
CA THR A 368 -0.18 18.06 12.15
C THR A 368 -0.43 18.99 10.97
N ILE A 369 -0.12 18.56 9.73
CA ILE A 369 -0.14 19.38 8.50
C ILE A 369 -1.38 19.20 7.61
N ALA A 370 -2.43 18.53 8.11
CA ALA A 370 -3.62 18.24 7.31
C ALA A 370 -4.23 19.47 6.61
N LYS A 371 -4.26 20.60 7.29
CA LYS A 371 -4.81 21.86 6.74
C LYS A 371 -3.91 22.53 5.69
N GLU A 372 -2.68 22.09 5.60
CA GLU A 372 -1.68 22.60 4.67
C GLU A 372 -1.60 21.77 3.38
N MET A 373 -2.43 20.72 3.28
CA MET A 373 -2.57 19.86 2.10
C MET A 373 -3.99 19.97 1.53
N SER A 374 -4.11 20.07 0.20
CA SER A 374 -5.40 19.97 -0.46
C SER A 374 -5.84 18.52 -0.68
N GLY A 375 -4.87 17.61 -0.84
CA GLY A 375 -5.11 16.19 -1.01
C GLY A 375 -3.91 15.35 -0.58
N PHE A 376 -4.17 14.07 -0.33
CA PHE A 376 -3.15 13.07 -0.02
C PHE A 376 -3.51 11.76 -0.72
N VAL A 377 -2.77 11.42 -1.77
CA VAL A 377 -2.89 10.16 -2.48
C VAL A 377 -1.59 9.36 -2.40
N THR A 378 -1.71 8.06 -2.24
CA THR A 378 -0.58 7.15 -2.18
C THR A 378 -0.35 6.48 -3.52
N ASN A 379 0.92 6.29 -3.92
CA ASN A 379 1.33 5.51 -5.07
C ASN A 379 1.63 4.07 -4.63
N PRO A 380 0.88 3.05 -5.10
CA PRO A 380 0.98 1.68 -4.63
C PRO A 380 2.06 0.87 -5.34
N MET A 381 2.23 -0.41 -4.89
CA MET A 381 2.97 -1.42 -5.64
C MET A 381 2.18 -1.91 -6.87
N GLU A 382 2.86 -2.56 -7.81
CA GLU A 382 2.20 -3.34 -8.90
C GLU A 382 1.36 -4.52 -8.35
N HIS A 383 1.55 -4.90 -7.09
CA HIS A 383 0.80 -5.92 -6.34
C HIS A 383 -0.42 -5.28 -5.67
N ALA A 384 -1.57 -5.36 -6.33
CA ALA A 384 -2.76 -4.62 -5.94
C ALA A 384 -3.31 -5.01 -4.56
N GLU A 385 -3.48 -6.31 -4.29
CA GLU A 385 -4.04 -6.77 -3.03
C GLU A 385 -3.08 -6.54 -1.86
N SER A 386 -1.78 -6.77 -2.08
CA SER A 386 -0.73 -6.50 -1.09
C SER A 386 -0.63 -5.02 -0.72
N SER A 387 -0.88 -4.13 -1.68
CA SER A 387 -0.90 -2.67 -1.46
C SER A 387 -2.02 -2.21 -0.52
N LYS A 388 -3.10 -2.98 -0.37
CA LYS A 388 -4.22 -2.63 0.52
C LYS A 388 -3.81 -2.47 1.97
N ILE A 389 -2.73 -3.12 2.43
CA ILE A 389 -2.19 -2.95 3.79
C ILE A 389 -1.80 -1.49 4.03
N ALA A 390 -1.01 -0.91 3.13
CA ALA A 390 -0.61 0.48 3.23
C ALA A 390 -1.77 1.45 2.92
N ILE A 391 -2.60 1.15 1.91
CA ILE A 391 -3.75 1.97 1.49
C ILE A 391 -4.73 2.15 2.65
N TYR A 392 -5.02 1.09 3.42
CA TYR A 392 -5.85 1.16 4.62
C TYR A 392 -5.28 2.14 5.66
N SER A 393 -3.98 2.06 5.89
CA SER A 393 -3.29 2.94 6.84
C SER A 393 -3.28 4.40 6.34
N VAL A 394 -3.09 4.63 5.04
CA VAL A 394 -3.18 5.96 4.43
C VAL A 394 -4.59 6.53 4.52
N ALA A 395 -5.63 5.71 4.37
CA ALA A 395 -7.01 6.14 4.57
C ALA A 395 -7.22 6.70 5.97
N SER A 396 -6.73 5.99 6.99
CA SER A 396 -6.82 6.41 8.40
C SER A 396 -5.99 7.66 8.69
N TYR A 397 -4.76 7.73 8.16
CA TYR A 397 -3.91 8.92 8.29
C TYR A 397 -4.56 10.15 7.65
N ALA A 398 -5.02 10.07 6.41
CA ALA A 398 -5.59 11.21 5.71
C ALA A 398 -6.96 11.64 6.29
N TRP A 399 -7.71 10.72 6.88
CA TRP A 399 -8.97 11.02 7.54
C TRP A 399 -8.76 11.80 8.85
N ASN A 400 -7.92 11.28 9.75
CA ASN A 400 -7.68 11.89 11.06
C ASN A 400 -6.23 11.68 11.52
N PRO A 401 -5.26 12.44 10.97
CA PRO A 401 -3.85 12.22 11.27
C PRO A 401 -3.51 12.43 12.75
N THR A 402 -4.25 13.26 13.48
CA THR A 402 -3.99 13.52 14.91
C THR A 402 -4.34 12.34 15.81
N LYS A 403 -5.22 11.44 15.36
CA LYS A 403 -5.59 10.19 16.06
C LYS A 403 -5.06 8.94 15.39
N TYR A 404 -4.28 9.10 14.33
CA TYR A 404 -3.68 7.98 13.62
C TYR A 404 -2.68 7.25 14.49
N ASP A 405 -2.89 5.95 14.70
CA ASP A 405 -1.94 5.05 15.34
C ASP A 405 -1.34 4.10 14.30
N THR A 406 -0.06 4.23 14.06
CA THR A 406 0.68 3.48 13.05
C THR A 406 0.55 1.97 13.19
N TRP A 407 0.81 1.46 14.39
CA TRP A 407 0.90 0.02 14.62
C TRP A 407 -0.48 -0.62 14.74
N GLN A 408 -1.40 0.04 15.46
CA GLN A 408 -2.75 -0.46 15.58
C GLN A 408 -3.46 -0.48 14.22
N THR A 409 -3.33 0.59 13.43
CA THR A 409 -3.95 0.67 12.10
C THR A 409 -3.38 -0.37 11.13
N TRP A 410 -2.06 -0.61 11.18
CA TRP A 410 -1.42 -1.64 10.36
C TRP A 410 -1.92 -3.05 10.72
N LYS A 411 -2.05 -3.37 12.01
CA LYS A 411 -2.65 -4.64 12.47
C LYS A 411 -4.12 -4.77 12.06
N ASP A 412 -4.89 -3.69 12.13
CA ASP A 412 -6.29 -3.68 11.72
C ASP A 412 -6.41 -3.85 10.19
N ALA A 413 -5.48 -3.30 9.40
CA ALA A 413 -5.38 -3.53 7.95
C ALA A 413 -5.19 -5.02 7.65
N ILE A 414 -4.22 -5.67 8.28
CA ILE A 414 -3.90 -7.09 8.12
C ILE A 414 -5.12 -7.95 8.46
N ARG A 415 -5.77 -7.71 9.60
CA ARG A 415 -6.99 -8.41 10.02
C ARG A 415 -8.17 -8.20 9.07
N THR A 416 -8.25 -7.02 8.46
CA THR A 416 -9.32 -6.70 7.49
C THR A 416 -9.10 -7.41 6.16
N ILE A 417 -7.84 -7.57 5.74
CA ILE A 417 -7.48 -8.12 4.43
C ILE A 417 -7.46 -9.65 4.44
N LEU A 418 -7.01 -10.27 5.54
CA LEU A 418 -6.94 -11.72 5.70
C LEU A 418 -7.31 -12.14 7.14
N PRO A 419 -8.59 -12.06 7.54
CA PRO A 419 -9.03 -12.38 8.90
C PRO A 419 -8.67 -13.79 9.38
N SER A 420 -8.76 -14.80 8.49
CA SER A 420 -8.52 -16.21 8.83
C SER A 420 -7.06 -16.57 9.08
N ALA A 421 -6.10 -15.71 8.68
CA ALA A 421 -4.67 -15.91 8.87
C ALA A 421 -3.96 -14.57 9.14
N ALA A 422 -4.57 -13.75 10.00
CA ALA A 422 -4.08 -12.41 10.30
C ALA A 422 -2.72 -12.42 11.02
N GLU A 423 -2.51 -13.34 11.95
CA GLU A 423 -1.24 -13.46 12.68
C GLU A 423 -0.11 -13.93 11.78
N GLU A 424 -0.40 -14.79 10.82
CA GLU A 424 0.57 -15.30 9.84
C GLU A 424 0.93 -14.23 8.82
N LEU A 425 -0.06 -13.46 8.35
CA LEU A 425 0.20 -12.33 7.47
C LEU A 425 0.95 -11.21 8.21
N GLU A 426 0.68 -10.97 9.51
CA GLU A 426 1.45 -10.05 10.34
C GLU A 426 2.91 -10.48 10.45
N CYS A 427 3.17 -11.78 10.72
CA CYS A 427 4.51 -12.33 10.76
C CYS A 427 5.23 -12.14 9.41
N PHE A 428 4.59 -12.49 8.30
CA PHE A 428 5.18 -12.31 6.97
C PHE A 428 5.45 -10.84 6.65
N ALA A 429 4.51 -9.95 6.91
CA ALA A 429 4.62 -8.52 6.62
C ALA A 429 5.70 -7.82 7.47
N MET A 430 5.86 -8.21 8.74
CA MET A 430 6.91 -7.69 9.63
C MET A 430 8.32 -7.92 9.07
N HIS A 431 8.52 -9.01 8.33
CA HIS A 431 9.80 -9.38 7.72
C HIS A 431 9.88 -9.04 6.22
N ASN A 432 8.92 -8.27 5.69
CA ASN A 432 8.87 -7.79 4.30
C ASN A 432 8.44 -6.31 4.28
N SER A 433 9.13 -5.47 5.02
CA SER A 433 8.79 -4.05 5.24
C SER A 433 9.89 -3.07 4.89
N ASP A 434 11.03 -3.55 4.37
CA ASP A 434 12.14 -2.73 3.84
C ASP A 434 12.56 -3.21 2.45
N LEU A 435 12.95 -2.29 1.58
CA LEU A 435 13.36 -2.57 0.21
C LEU A 435 14.88 -2.75 0.05
N GLY A 436 15.63 -2.85 1.13
CA GLY A 436 17.08 -2.91 1.08
C GLY A 436 17.73 -1.61 0.60
N PRO A 437 19.07 -1.60 0.42
CA PRO A 437 19.79 -0.48 -0.17
C PRO A 437 19.30 -0.19 -1.59
N ASN A 438 18.95 1.08 -1.88
CA ASN A 438 18.39 1.47 -3.17
C ASN A 438 18.83 2.89 -3.57
N GLY A 439 18.61 3.26 -4.83
CA GLY A 439 19.04 4.55 -5.40
C GLY A 439 18.41 5.79 -4.75
N HIS A 440 17.25 5.65 -4.12
CA HIS A 440 16.59 6.76 -3.42
C HIS A 440 17.05 6.91 -1.97
N GLY A 441 17.79 5.92 -1.41
CA GLY A 441 18.21 5.93 -0.02
C GLY A 441 17.06 5.81 0.99
N TYR A 442 15.86 5.46 0.53
CA TYR A 442 14.68 5.31 1.40
C TYR A 442 14.68 3.93 2.05
N ARG A 443 14.70 3.92 3.39
CA ARG A 443 14.78 2.71 4.20
C ARG A 443 13.65 2.70 5.23
N ARG A 444 13.12 1.51 5.50
CA ARG A 444 12.07 1.30 6.51
C ARG A 444 12.54 0.30 7.55
N GLU A 445 11.89 0.28 8.71
CA GLU A 445 12.18 -0.72 9.74
C GLU A 445 11.62 -2.09 9.34
N GLU A 446 12.38 -3.16 9.62
CA GLU A 446 12.02 -4.55 9.33
C GLU A 446 12.51 -5.44 10.45
N SER A 447 11.71 -6.42 10.88
CA SER A 447 12.10 -7.42 11.89
C SER A 447 12.54 -6.80 13.23
N MET A 448 11.91 -5.70 13.64
CA MET A 448 12.32 -4.94 14.83
C MET A 448 12.15 -5.73 16.13
N ASP A 449 11.21 -6.63 16.17
CA ASP A 449 10.90 -7.50 17.32
C ASP A 449 12.08 -8.40 17.70
N ILE A 450 12.81 -8.90 16.70
CA ILE A 450 13.94 -9.83 16.91
C ILE A 450 15.31 -9.16 16.73
N GLN A 451 15.40 -7.97 16.17
CA GLN A 451 16.67 -7.30 15.89
C GLN A 451 17.58 -7.24 17.12
N PRO A 452 17.12 -6.87 18.35
CA PRO A 452 18.00 -6.81 19.51
C PRO A 452 18.60 -8.16 19.90
N ALA A 453 17.82 -9.25 19.83
CA ALA A 453 18.31 -10.60 20.12
C ALA A 453 19.30 -11.08 19.05
N ALA A 454 19.00 -10.81 17.77
CA ALA A 454 19.87 -11.13 16.65
C ALA A 454 21.25 -10.44 16.74
N GLU A 455 21.29 -9.17 17.08
CA GLU A 455 22.51 -8.39 17.24
C GLU A 455 23.37 -8.90 18.42
N ARG A 456 22.75 -9.13 19.60
CA ARG A 456 23.47 -9.68 20.78
C ARG A 456 24.02 -11.07 20.50
N PHE A 457 23.18 -11.96 19.95
CA PHE A 457 23.59 -13.31 19.59
C PHE A 457 24.77 -13.29 18.61
N LEU A 458 24.66 -12.57 17.49
CA LEU A 458 25.68 -12.54 16.46
C LEU A 458 27.02 -11.99 16.96
N LYS A 459 26.97 -10.93 17.77
CA LYS A 459 28.17 -10.35 18.39
C LYS A 459 28.86 -11.36 19.30
N ALA A 460 28.14 -11.94 20.27
CA ALA A 460 28.69 -12.89 21.23
C ALA A 460 29.19 -14.17 20.55
N PHE A 461 28.49 -14.65 19.51
CA PHE A 461 28.89 -15.82 18.74
C PHE A 461 30.22 -15.60 17.98
N LYS A 462 30.42 -14.44 17.38
CA LYS A 462 31.66 -14.07 16.69
C LYS A 462 32.86 -13.92 17.64
N GLU A 463 32.63 -13.46 18.86
CA GLU A 463 33.65 -13.20 19.88
C GLU A 463 34.11 -14.48 20.62
N GLY A 464 33.48 -15.62 20.46
CA GLY A 464 33.94 -16.85 21.08
C GLY A 464 32.86 -17.84 21.50
N ASN A 465 31.71 -17.81 20.89
CA ASN A 465 30.60 -18.76 21.12
C ASN A 465 29.99 -18.69 22.55
N ASN A 466 30.02 -17.52 23.18
CA ASN A 466 29.49 -17.29 24.53
C ASN A 466 28.19 -16.47 24.44
N TYR A 467 27.22 -16.94 23.65
CA TYR A 467 25.94 -16.26 23.46
C TYR A 467 24.93 -16.60 24.57
N ASP A 468 23.97 -15.68 24.80
CA ASP A 468 22.87 -15.89 25.72
C ASP A 468 21.89 -16.94 25.15
N LYS A 469 21.51 -17.90 26.01
CA LYS A 469 20.56 -18.95 25.65
C LYS A 469 19.19 -18.39 25.30
N ALA A 470 18.72 -17.35 25.98
CA ALA A 470 17.44 -16.72 25.70
C ALA A 470 17.41 -16.06 24.31
N ASP A 471 18.49 -15.40 23.89
CA ASP A 471 18.61 -14.87 22.54
C ASP A 471 18.57 -15.98 21.48
N PHE A 472 19.29 -17.09 21.74
CA PHE A 472 19.28 -18.24 20.85
C PHE A 472 17.89 -18.88 20.72
N GLU A 473 17.18 -19.10 21.85
CA GLU A 473 15.82 -19.63 21.88
C GLU A 473 14.83 -18.68 21.19
N THR A 474 15.01 -17.37 21.31
CA THR A 474 14.21 -16.37 20.58
C THR A 474 14.38 -16.53 19.08
N LEU A 475 15.60 -16.72 18.58
CA LEU A 475 15.86 -16.93 17.17
C LEU A 475 15.29 -18.25 16.67
N GLN A 476 15.39 -19.34 17.44
CA GLN A 476 14.78 -20.62 17.10
C GLN A 476 13.27 -20.50 16.96
N TYR A 477 12.62 -19.89 17.94
CA TYR A 477 11.17 -19.63 17.90
C TYR A 477 10.76 -18.77 16.71
N THR A 478 11.55 -17.75 16.38
CA THR A 478 11.28 -16.89 15.22
C THR A 478 11.30 -17.68 13.91
N PHE A 479 12.31 -18.52 13.68
CA PHE A 479 12.37 -19.31 12.45
C PHE A 479 11.25 -20.37 12.38
N GLU A 480 10.89 -20.99 13.49
CA GLU A 480 9.75 -21.91 13.57
C GLU A 480 8.44 -21.17 13.21
N ARG A 481 8.21 -20.02 13.83
CA ARG A 481 7.02 -19.17 13.56
C ARG A 481 6.95 -18.69 12.12
N MET A 482 8.06 -18.26 11.52
CA MET A 482 8.13 -17.88 10.11
C MET A 482 7.73 -19.03 9.18
N LYS A 483 8.22 -20.23 9.45
CA LYS A 483 7.93 -21.44 8.66
C LYS A 483 6.46 -21.84 8.76
N GLU A 484 5.90 -21.89 9.97
CA GLU A 484 4.50 -22.19 10.22
C GLU A 484 3.58 -21.16 9.55
N SER A 485 3.91 -19.86 9.68
CA SER A 485 3.16 -18.79 9.02
C SER A 485 3.17 -18.93 7.51
N ALA A 486 4.32 -19.28 6.91
CA ALA A 486 4.41 -19.52 5.48
C ALA A 486 3.50 -20.69 5.03
N ASP A 487 3.47 -21.80 5.77
CA ASP A 487 2.66 -22.96 5.45
C ASP A 487 1.16 -22.63 5.51
N ILE A 488 0.72 -21.89 6.52
CA ILE A 488 -0.67 -21.46 6.68
C ILE A 488 -1.07 -20.51 5.55
N LEU A 489 -0.22 -19.52 5.21
CA LEU A 489 -0.48 -18.58 4.11
C LEU A 489 -0.61 -19.31 2.76
N LEU A 490 0.30 -20.24 2.45
CA LEU A 490 0.27 -21.01 1.19
C LEU A 490 -0.99 -21.87 1.04
N MET A 491 -1.60 -22.31 2.14
CA MET A 491 -2.84 -23.09 2.14
C MET A 491 -4.10 -22.21 2.22
N ASN A 492 -3.99 -20.92 2.44
CA ASN A 492 -5.12 -20.02 2.62
C ASN A 492 -5.90 -19.81 1.31
N THR A 493 -7.22 -19.85 1.39
CA THR A 493 -8.13 -19.70 0.23
C THR A 493 -9.12 -18.55 0.36
N GLU A 494 -9.06 -17.78 1.45
CA GLU A 494 -9.98 -16.67 1.72
C GLU A 494 -9.76 -15.49 0.77
N ASN A 495 -8.51 -15.05 0.63
CA ASN A 495 -8.11 -13.98 -0.31
C ASN A 495 -7.15 -14.54 -1.36
N LYS A 496 -7.69 -15.29 -2.33
CA LYS A 496 -6.91 -15.91 -3.40
C LYS A 496 -6.05 -14.93 -4.21
N PRO A 497 -6.53 -13.72 -4.58
CA PRO A 497 -5.70 -12.75 -5.26
C PRO A 497 -4.46 -12.33 -4.44
N LEU A 498 -4.61 -12.05 -3.14
CA LEU A 498 -3.49 -11.74 -2.27
C LEU A 498 -2.49 -12.90 -2.21
N ILE A 499 -2.97 -14.12 -1.96
CA ILE A 499 -2.09 -15.30 -1.88
C ILE A 499 -1.35 -15.52 -3.19
N ALA A 500 -2.01 -15.36 -4.33
CA ALA A 500 -1.36 -15.46 -5.64
C ALA A 500 -0.23 -14.42 -5.83
N GLU A 501 -0.45 -13.17 -5.39
CA GLU A 501 0.56 -12.13 -5.46
C GLU A 501 1.79 -12.44 -4.60
N ILE A 502 1.59 -12.88 -3.35
CA ILE A 502 2.68 -13.05 -2.38
C ILE A 502 3.36 -14.43 -2.41
N THR A 503 2.77 -15.43 -3.05
CA THR A 503 3.25 -16.83 -3.05
C THR A 503 4.76 -16.97 -3.32
N PRO A 504 5.38 -16.31 -4.31
CA PRO A 504 6.82 -16.45 -4.53
C PRO A 504 7.66 -16.00 -3.32
N TRP A 505 7.25 -14.88 -2.69
CA TRP A 505 7.92 -14.36 -1.49
C TRP A 505 7.67 -15.23 -0.26
N VAL A 506 6.48 -15.82 -0.11
CA VAL A 506 6.17 -16.73 0.99
C VAL A 506 6.99 -18.02 0.88
N HIS A 507 7.18 -18.57 -0.32
CA HIS A 507 8.09 -19.70 -0.51
C HIS A 507 9.54 -19.36 -0.14
N GLN A 508 10.03 -18.20 -0.58
CA GLN A 508 11.37 -17.73 -0.26
C GLN A 508 11.52 -17.48 1.25
N PHE A 509 10.49 -16.94 1.89
CA PHE A 509 10.42 -16.70 3.32
C PHE A 509 10.50 -18.01 4.13
N LYS A 510 9.77 -19.04 3.71
CA LYS A 510 9.83 -20.37 4.29
C LYS A 510 11.25 -20.96 4.23
N LEU A 511 11.85 -20.95 3.04
CA LEU A 511 13.21 -21.48 2.86
C LEU A 511 14.26 -20.68 3.66
N THR A 512 14.06 -19.36 3.81
CA THR A 512 14.90 -18.53 4.67
C THR A 512 14.82 -18.97 6.13
N ALA A 513 13.62 -19.25 6.63
CA ALA A 513 13.40 -19.76 7.98
C ALA A 513 14.03 -21.15 8.19
N GLU A 514 13.79 -22.08 7.25
CA GLU A 514 14.39 -23.42 7.28
C GLU A 514 15.93 -23.35 7.29
N MET A 515 16.52 -22.45 6.48
CA MET A 515 17.97 -22.23 6.47
C MET A 515 18.45 -21.68 7.83
N GLY A 516 17.71 -20.77 8.44
CA GLY A 516 18.00 -20.25 9.78
C GLY A 516 18.00 -21.34 10.85
N GLU A 517 16.98 -22.20 10.87
CA GLU A 517 16.94 -23.36 11.78
C GLU A 517 18.16 -24.28 11.59
N GLU A 518 18.50 -24.61 10.35
CA GLU A 518 19.63 -25.51 10.08
C GLU A 518 20.97 -24.88 10.47
N VAL A 519 21.14 -23.57 10.26
CA VAL A 519 22.33 -22.83 10.69
C VAL A 519 22.43 -22.79 12.22
N LEU A 520 21.34 -22.58 12.95
CA LEU A 520 21.35 -22.65 14.43
C LEU A 520 21.69 -24.06 14.93
N LYS A 521 21.21 -25.13 14.26
CA LYS A 521 21.61 -26.51 14.55
C LYS A 521 23.09 -26.78 14.30
N MET A 522 23.72 -26.08 13.34
CA MET A 522 25.19 -26.15 13.15
C MET A 522 25.93 -25.47 14.32
N VAL A 523 25.39 -24.37 14.87
CA VAL A 523 25.94 -23.68 16.05
C VAL A 523 25.98 -24.60 17.27
N GLU A 524 24.95 -25.44 17.48
CA GLU A 524 24.93 -26.43 18.58
C GLU A 524 26.01 -27.49 18.51
N GLY A 525 26.52 -27.79 17.32
CA GLY A 525 27.74 -28.51 17.03
C GLY A 525 27.94 -29.85 17.74
N ARG A 526 27.05 -30.85 17.55
CA ARG A 526 27.08 -32.12 18.28
C ARG A 526 28.30 -32.99 17.92
N ASN A 527 28.59 -33.16 16.63
CA ASN A 527 29.76 -33.89 16.10
C ASN A 527 29.95 -33.57 14.61
N GLU A 528 31.09 -34.04 14.05
CA GLU A 528 31.46 -33.83 12.65
C GLU A 528 30.38 -34.29 11.67
N SER A 529 29.92 -35.53 11.77
CA SER A 529 28.92 -36.09 10.84
C SER A 529 27.57 -35.33 10.92
N TYR A 530 27.18 -34.88 12.12
CA TYR A 530 25.99 -34.07 12.29
C TYR A 530 26.15 -32.70 11.61
N PHE A 531 27.28 -32.03 11.84
CA PHE A 531 27.59 -30.76 11.21
C PHE A 531 27.56 -30.84 9.68
N LEU A 532 28.22 -31.84 9.10
CA LEU A 532 28.28 -32.01 7.65
C LEU A 532 26.90 -32.28 7.02
N ARG A 533 26.03 -33.04 7.70
CA ARG A 533 24.65 -33.21 7.24
C ARG A 533 23.90 -31.87 7.22
N LYS A 534 24.05 -31.05 8.26
CA LYS A 534 23.41 -29.72 8.33
C LYS A 534 23.96 -28.75 7.29
N TYR A 535 25.29 -28.75 7.12
CA TYR A 535 25.93 -27.99 6.07
C TYR A 535 25.42 -28.35 4.67
N ASN A 536 25.33 -29.62 4.33
CA ASN A 536 24.80 -30.07 3.04
C ASN A 536 23.32 -29.64 2.87
N HIS A 537 22.52 -29.69 3.94
CA HIS A 537 21.13 -29.24 3.90
C HIS A 537 21.04 -27.75 3.67
N VAL A 538 21.84 -26.93 4.36
CA VAL A 538 21.91 -25.48 4.09
C VAL A 538 22.23 -25.18 2.64
N LYS A 539 23.23 -25.89 2.05
CA LYS A 539 23.58 -25.72 0.64
C LYS A 539 22.45 -26.14 -0.31
N ALA A 540 21.68 -27.16 0.03
CA ALA A 540 20.49 -27.55 -0.73
C ALA A 540 19.37 -26.49 -0.65
N LEU A 541 19.16 -25.90 0.52
CA LEU A 541 18.22 -24.79 0.69
C LEU A 541 18.65 -23.55 -0.10
N GLN A 542 19.93 -23.19 -0.09
CA GLN A 542 20.48 -22.11 -0.94
C GLN A 542 20.20 -22.37 -2.42
N GLN A 543 20.32 -23.62 -2.87
CA GLN A 543 19.97 -24.00 -4.24
C GLN A 543 18.49 -23.79 -4.56
N GLN A 544 17.60 -24.20 -3.66
CA GLN A 544 16.15 -24.00 -3.84
C GLN A 544 15.79 -22.52 -3.87
N MET A 545 16.35 -21.73 -2.94
CA MET A 545 16.16 -20.28 -2.91
C MET A 545 16.63 -19.62 -4.21
N PHE A 546 17.77 -20.04 -4.73
CA PHE A 546 18.27 -19.57 -6.02
C PHE A 546 17.30 -19.88 -7.17
N TYR A 547 16.71 -21.08 -7.21
CA TYR A 547 15.75 -21.43 -8.26
C TYR A 547 14.48 -20.60 -8.16
N ILE A 548 13.95 -20.35 -6.97
CA ILE A 548 12.79 -19.45 -6.80
C ILE A 548 13.12 -18.05 -7.32
N ASP A 549 14.30 -17.53 -6.98
CA ASP A 549 14.78 -16.23 -7.44
C ASP A 549 14.90 -16.15 -8.97
N GLN A 550 15.30 -17.24 -9.63
CA GLN A 550 15.44 -17.29 -11.08
C GLN A 550 14.13 -17.56 -11.84
N MET A 551 13.13 -18.15 -11.19
CA MET A 551 11.89 -18.57 -11.86
C MET A 551 10.70 -17.67 -11.56
N SER A 552 10.79 -16.83 -10.53
CA SER A 552 9.69 -16.00 -10.06
C SER A 552 9.98 -14.52 -10.28
N ASN A 553 8.92 -13.73 -10.53
CA ASN A 553 8.99 -12.27 -10.67
C ASN A 553 10.08 -11.83 -11.68
N GLN A 554 10.05 -12.41 -12.89
CA GLN A 554 11.05 -12.14 -13.94
C GLN A 554 10.72 -10.87 -14.71
N ASN A 555 10.82 -9.71 -14.04
CA ASN A 555 10.71 -8.40 -14.67
C ASN A 555 12.05 -7.96 -15.33
N PRO A 556 12.03 -7.01 -16.29
CA PRO A 556 13.23 -6.63 -17.04
C PRO A 556 14.24 -5.79 -16.24
N TYR A 557 13.90 -5.33 -15.03
CA TYR A 557 14.74 -4.39 -14.26
C TYR A 557 15.40 -5.05 -13.06
N GLN A 558 14.61 -5.64 -12.17
CA GLN A 558 15.08 -6.29 -10.93
C GLN A 558 14.33 -7.60 -10.74
N PRO A 559 14.71 -8.64 -11.52
CA PRO A 559 14.06 -9.94 -11.42
C PRO A 559 14.43 -10.63 -10.12
N GLY A 560 13.53 -11.49 -9.67
CA GLY A 560 13.76 -12.35 -8.52
C GLY A 560 12.88 -11.99 -7.33
N VAL A 561 13.17 -12.60 -6.20
CA VAL A 561 12.37 -12.57 -4.99
C VAL A 561 13.27 -12.47 -3.76
N LYS A 562 13.15 -11.38 -3.03
CA LYS A 562 13.92 -11.10 -1.81
C LYS A 562 12.98 -10.94 -0.62
N THR A 563 13.35 -11.50 0.52
CA THR A 563 12.58 -11.46 1.76
C THR A 563 13.49 -11.34 2.97
N ALA A 564 13.04 -10.68 4.02
CA ALA A 564 13.70 -10.57 5.31
C ALA A 564 15.17 -10.07 5.20
N THR A 565 15.40 -9.07 4.33
CA THR A 565 16.75 -8.70 3.89
C THR A 565 17.49 -7.78 4.85
N ARG A 566 16.81 -7.16 5.80
CA ARG A 566 17.43 -6.17 6.70
C ARG A 566 18.07 -6.80 7.94
N VAL A 567 17.43 -7.79 8.57
CA VAL A 567 17.88 -8.40 9.83
C VAL A 567 18.09 -9.90 9.70
N ILE A 568 17.08 -10.64 9.27
CA ILE A 568 17.07 -12.11 9.26
C ILE A 568 18.13 -12.68 8.31
N LYS A 569 18.11 -12.28 7.04
CA LYS A 569 19.05 -12.81 6.04
C LYS A 569 20.51 -12.50 6.42
N PRO A 570 20.89 -11.26 6.80
CA PRO A 570 22.23 -10.97 7.31
C PRO A 570 22.62 -11.76 8.56
N LEU A 571 21.70 -11.99 9.50
CA LEU A 571 21.94 -12.82 10.68
C LEU A 571 22.32 -14.26 10.28
N ILE A 572 21.50 -14.88 9.42
CA ILE A 572 21.70 -16.25 8.95
C ILE A 572 23.04 -16.36 8.20
N ASP A 573 23.31 -15.47 7.27
CA ASP A 573 24.52 -15.47 6.44
C ASP A 573 25.80 -15.33 7.27
N GLN A 574 25.80 -14.38 8.21
CA GLN A 574 26.97 -14.15 9.08
C GLN A 574 27.17 -15.29 10.07
N THR A 575 26.08 -15.88 10.59
CA THR A 575 26.15 -17.04 11.49
C THR A 575 26.69 -18.26 10.74
N PHE A 576 26.17 -18.53 9.53
CA PHE A 576 26.65 -19.61 8.67
C PHE A 576 28.15 -19.46 8.35
N ALA A 577 28.56 -18.29 7.86
CA ALA A 577 29.96 -18.03 7.56
C ALA A 577 30.87 -18.23 8.78
N THR A 578 30.42 -17.79 9.96
CA THR A 578 31.18 -17.92 11.21
C THR A 578 31.31 -19.37 11.67
N VAL A 579 30.21 -20.13 11.67
CA VAL A 579 30.22 -21.52 12.12
C VAL A 579 31.03 -22.42 11.17
N VAL A 580 30.94 -22.17 9.84
CA VAL A 580 31.78 -22.87 8.85
C VAL A 580 33.27 -22.54 9.05
N LYS A 581 33.59 -21.27 9.31
CA LYS A 581 34.98 -20.87 9.64
C LYS A 581 35.51 -21.62 10.87
N PHE A 582 34.74 -21.73 11.95
CA PHE A 582 35.14 -22.46 13.15
C PHE A 582 35.35 -23.95 12.87
N PHE A 583 34.47 -24.56 12.07
CA PHE A 583 34.64 -25.95 11.64
C PHE A 583 35.92 -26.15 10.83
N ASN A 584 36.17 -25.29 9.83
CA ASN A 584 37.38 -25.34 8.98
C ASN A 584 38.65 -25.22 9.82
N GLN A 585 38.69 -24.32 10.80
CA GLN A 585 39.83 -24.16 11.71
C GLN A 585 40.04 -25.40 12.58
N LYS A 586 38.97 -25.95 13.16
CA LYS A 586 39.04 -27.12 14.05
C LYS A 586 39.50 -28.37 13.35
N PHE A 587 39.09 -28.60 12.12
CA PHE A 587 39.34 -29.84 11.38
C PHE A 587 40.35 -29.68 10.24
N ASN A 588 40.99 -28.50 10.11
CA ASN A 588 41.83 -28.16 8.96
C ASN A 588 41.13 -28.46 7.63
N ALA A 589 39.87 -28.06 7.52
CA ALA A 589 38.97 -28.31 6.39
C ALA A 589 38.84 -27.07 5.51
N HIS A 590 38.22 -27.21 4.34
CA HIS A 590 38.01 -26.14 3.36
C HIS A 590 36.55 -26.10 2.85
N LEU A 591 35.58 -26.15 3.78
CA LEU A 591 34.17 -25.95 3.42
C LEU A 591 33.93 -24.54 2.92
N ASP A 592 33.15 -24.43 1.87
CA ASP A 592 32.71 -23.14 1.35
C ASP A 592 31.76 -22.44 2.33
N ALA A 593 32.12 -21.23 2.74
CA ALA A 593 31.36 -20.41 3.68
C ALA A 593 30.47 -19.36 2.97
N THR A 594 30.40 -19.39 1.64
CA THR A 594 29.56 -18.43 0.89
C THR A 594 28.08 -18.67 1.14
N THR A 595 27.33 -17.60 1.19
CA THR A 595 25.88 -17.61 1.45
C THR A 595 25.08 -17.53 0.15
N ASP A 596 25.72 -17.18 -0.96
CA ASP A 596 25.15 -17.31 -2.29
C ASP A 596 25.23 -18.78 -2.75
N TYR A 597 24.24 -19.19 -3.55
CA TYR A 597 24.24 -20.52 -4.12
C TYR A 597 25.46 -20.70 -5.03
N MET A 598 26.26 -21.72 -4.68
CA MET A 598 27.36 -22.24 -5.51
C MET A 598 27.17 -23.74 -5.66
N PRO A 599 27.21 -24.29 -6.89
CA PRO A 599 27.15 -25.74 -7.07
C PRO A 599 28.24 -26.43 -6.23
N HIS A 600 27.85 -27.39 -5.41
CA HIS A 600 28.80 -28.16 -4.60
C HIS A 600 28.47 -29.64 -4.62
N LYS A 601 29.49 -30.47 -4.35
CA LYS A 601 29.32 -31.90 -4.18
C LYS A 601 29.02 -32.21 -2.71
N MET A 602 28.05 -33.09 -2.47
CA MET A 602 27.75 -33.56 -1.09
C MET A 602 29.00 -34.07 -0.39
N ILE A 603 29.21 -33.65 0.84
CA ILE A 603 30.37 -33.97 1.67
C ILE A 603 29.92 -34.81 2.86
N SER A 604 30.43 -35.99 3.03
CA SER A 604 30.05 -36.93 4.08
C SER A 604 31.07 -37.09 5.21
N ASN A 605 32.30 -36.69 4.98
CA ASN A 605 33.36 -36.73 6.00
C ASN A 605 34.46 -35.68 5.72
N VAL A 606 35.30 -35.40 6.72
CA VAL A 606 36.36 -34.38 6.64
C VAL A 606 37.48 -34.76 5.66
N GLU A 607 37.76 -36.06 5.45
CA GLU A 607 38.79 -36.49 4.49
C GLU A 607 38.43 -36.09 3.05
N GLN A 608 37.16 -36.11 2.70
CA GLN A 608 36.72 -35.61 1.40
C GLN A 608 36.97 -34.11 1.23
N ILE A 609 36.93 -33.34 2.31
CA ILE A 609 37.15 -31.89 2.28
C ILE A 609 38.62 -31.54 2.09
N LYS A 610 39.52 -32.28 2.75
CA LYS A 610 40.96 -32.06 2.65
C LYS A 610 41.50 -32.22 1.22
N ASN A 611 40.80 -33.01 0.41
CA ASN A 611 41.20 -33.35 -0.97
C ASN A 611 40.45 -32.51 -2.04
N LEU A 612 39.63 -31.51 -1.65
CA LEU A 612 38.99 -30.64 -2.62
C LEU A 612 40.01 -29.63 -3.19
N PRO A 613 40.06 -29.46 -4.52
CA PRO A 613 40.94 -28.47 -5.11
C PRO A 613 40.56 -27.06 -4.68
N LEU A 614 41.55 -26.25 -4.28
CA LEU A 614 41.44 -24.88 -3.76
C LEU A 614 40.89 -23.84 -4.76
N GLN A 615 40.59 -24.24 -5.98
CA GLN A 615 40.05 -23.33 -7.01
C GLN A 615 38.90 -23.98 -7.79
N VAL A 616 37.69 -23.73 -7.39
CA VAL A 616 36.58 -23.70 -8.34
C VAL A 616 36.38 -22.23 -8.75
N LYS A 617 36.99 -21.83 -9.86
CA LYS A 617 36.62 -20.54 -10.50
C LYS A 617 35.13 -20.61 -10.84
N ALA A 618 34.36 -19.69 -10.26
CA ALA A 618 32.94 -19.61 -10.45
C ALA A 618 32.59 -19.30 -11.92
N ASN A 619 32.36 -20.32 -12.71
CA ASN A 619 31.57 -20.19 -13.91
C ASN A 619 30.10 -20.43 -13.48
N ARG A 620 29.26 -19.41 -13.55
CA ARG A 620 27.83 -19.56 -13.31
C ARG A 620 27.25 -20.49 -14.37
N VAL A 621 26.94 -21.69 -13.97
CA VAL A 621 26.26 -22.69 -14.80
C VAL A 621 24.86 -22.86 -14.25
N LEU A 622 23.86 -22.48 -15.02
CA LEU A 622 22.46 -22.79 -14.73
C LEU A 622 22.17 -24.22 -15.20
N ILE A 623 21.64 -25.04 -14.30
CA ILE A 623 21.15 -26.38 -14.64
C ILE A 623 19.63 -26.25 -14.75
N SER A 624 19.09 -26.50 -15.96
CA SER A 624 17.64 -26.57 -16.13
C SER A 624 17.08 -27.84 -15.47
N PRO A 625 15.79 -27.88 -15.11
CA PRO A 625 15.15 -29.09 -14.59
C PRO A 625 15.22 -30.30 -15.53
N ALA A 626 15.62 -30.08 -16.79
CA ALA A 626 15.75 -31.11 -17.82
C ALA A 626 17.19 -31.58 -18.04
N ASN A 627 18.13 -31.32 -17.11
CA ASN A 627 19.55 -31.65 -17.23
C ASN A 627 20.31 -30.99 -18.41
N GLU A 628 19.80 -29.90 -18.97
CA GLU A 628 20.51 -29.15 -20.01
C GLU A 628 21.30 -27.98 -19.37
N VAL A 629 22.58 -27.88 -19.77
CA VAL A 629 23.47 -26.79 -19.37
C VAL A 629 23.22 -25.57 -20.25
N VAL A 630 22.63 -24.51 -19.69
CA VAL A 630 22.44 -23.25 -20.38
C VAL A 630 23.56 -22.28 -20.03
N LYS A 631 24.39 -21.89 -21.02
CA LYS A 631 25.40 -20.83 -20.89
C LYS A 631 24.75 -19.47 -21.09
N TRP A 632 24.79 -18.63 -20.06
CA TRP A 632 24.38 -17.22 -20.21
C TRP A 632 25.58 -16.36 -20.59
N GLY A 633 25.46 -15.66 -21.73
CA GLY A 633 26.44 -14.67 -22.14
C GLY A 633 26.43 -13.44 -21.25
N SER A 634 27.59 -12.82 -21.08
CA SER A 634 27.76 -11.56 -20.34
C SER A 634 26.82 -10.49 -20.87
N ARG A 635 25.88 -10.00 -20.04
CA ARG A 635 25.11 -8.78 -20.37
C ARG A 635 26.04 -7.56 -20.27
N LYS A 636 26.15 -6.82 -21.37
CA LYS A 636 26.65 -5.45 -21.36
C LYS A 636 25.61 -4.60 -20.64
N GLN A 637 26.07 -3.83 -19.65
CA GLN A 637 25.30 -2.74 -19.03
C GLN A 637 24.93 -1.73 -20.14
N CYS A 638 23.65 -1.42 -20.23
CA CYS A 638 23.15 -0.16 -20.72
C CYS A 638 22.46 0.56 -19.59
#